data_415632865f7bf9c420c1e041bc5051dd
#
_entry.id   415632865f7bf9c420c1e041bc5051dd
#
_cell.length_a   1.000
_cell.length_b   1.000
_cell.length_c   1.000
_cell.angle_alpha   90.00
_cell.angle_beta   90.00
_cell.angle_gamma   90.00
#
_symmetry.space_group_name_H-M   'P 1'
#
loop_
_entity.id
_entity.type
_entity.pdbx_description
1 polymer ?
#
loop_
_entity_poly.entity_id
_entity_poly.type
_entity_poly.pdbx_seq_one_letter_code
_entity_poly.pdbx_strand_id
1 'polypeptide(L)'
;MSEKKPPTAKSNRAGKKAAGNPSALNPPERDSATKKPAAKRSPVKRAAKSSAKKAAASAPEERFFDRDESWMLFNQRVLEEAEDATNPLLERVKFLAITANNMDEFVEIRVASLLQRIEDGFDQPQRADEGGLTLEQRLDRLSVVLHEFVDAQYACWNHMLRPALATENIRILDWKQLDKHARAYALNFYETEVDPLLTPVTIDPSHPFPRVLNKALCIALLLRSKRRAKALPKSWAALGVVTVPRALPRMVALPGKEGCFDFILLHKLIESQVERMFRGYRVLSRAAFRVTRNSNLYLQEEESRSVLESVREELYNRRKGDAVRMEIESAASAEIVERLRTNFELDPWQVFRTDAPVNLARLMSLPGLVARPGLKYTEFHGRHTHLSPKSANLFDELRTHDILLHHPFDSYTTVEKFIESAADDPAVVSMKQTLYRTSADSPLFKALTEAAQSKEVTVVIELMARFDEASNIRWAHEMEDAGVGVFLGILGLKTHCKLALMVRRDPDGAIRRYAHLGTGNYNSVTARQYTDISLLTARPEITFAVHSVFRYLTAESDVESYAPLLVAPLTLAPAILQLIARETEHAKAGRPAAIVAKMNALLDRATIESLYEASRAGVEIDLIVRGMCSLRPGVEGLSERIRVRSIVGRFLEHSRIFSFANGGQPEVFCGSADWMPRNLVERSEAVFPVDDPARSVRLRNEILGAYLADNTKARLLQPDGSYVRAPRIGPAFCAQEHLMQLAKAKDSCE
;
A
#
# COMPACT_ATOMS: atom_id res chain seq x y z
N MET A 1 -42.97 34.18 -33.32
CA MET A 1 -43.91 33.72 -34.32
C MET A 1 -43.91 32.23 -34.35
N SER A 2 -45.04 31.71 -33.89
CA SER A 2 -45.74 30.44 -34.10
C SER A 2 -44.91 29.16 -34.01
N GLU A 3 -45.04 28.42 -32.92
CA GLU A 3 -46.05 27.41 -32.55
C GLU A 3 -46.32 26.36 -33.63
N LYS A 4 -46.07 25.10 -33.30
CA LYS A 4 -47.08 24.05 -33.34
C LYS A 4 -46.57 22.72 -32.70
N LYS A 5 -47.30 22.28 -31.66
CA LYS A 5 -47.35 20.95 -31.08
C LYS A 5 -48.55 20.16 -31.70
N PRO A 6 -48.86 18.92 -31.25
CA PRO A 6 -48.78 17.63 -31.95
C PRO A 6 -50.13 17.09 -32.48
N PRO A 7 -50.29 15.81 -32.77
CA PRO A 7 -51.40 15.11 -32.16
C PRO A 7 -51.19 13.66 -31.69
N THR A 8 -51.92 13.35 -30.65
CA THR A 8 -52.30 12.07 -30.05
C THR A 8 -53.37 11.33 -30.85
N ALA A 9 -53.43 10.00 -30.79
CA ALA A 9 -54.66 9.18 -30.72
C ALA A 9 -54.29 7.71 -30.58
N LYS A 10 -54.67 7.04 -29.49
CA LYS A 10 -55.89 6.28 -29.15
C LYS A 10 -55.95 4.85 -29.73
N SER A 11 -55.80 3.92 -28.80
CA SER A 11 -56.57 2.74 -28.41
C SER A 11 -57.37 1.96 -29.48
N ASN A 12 -57.28 0.64 -29.45
CA ASN A 12 -58.46 -0.19 -29.32
C ASN A 12 -58.18 -1.64 -28.89
N ARG A 13 -59.17 -2.10 -28.15
CA ARG A 13 -59.37 -3.41 -27.50
C ARG A 13 -59.94 -4.50 -28.44
N ALA A 14 -59.83 -5.69 -27.94
CA ALA A 14 -60.71 -6.89 -28.02
C ALA A 14 -59.97 -8.09 -28.68
N GLY A 15 -60.05 -9.28 -28.20
CA GLY A 15 -60.84 -9.99 -27.20
C GLY A 15 -60.94 -11.46 -27.52
N LYS A 16 -60.94 -12.29 -26.44
CA LYS A 16 -61.55 -13.65 -26.37
C LYS A 16 -60.82 -14.82 -27.05
N LYS A 17 -60.62 -15.92 -26.39
CA LYS A 17 -61.24 -16.96 -25.57
C LYS A 17 -60.41 -18.23 -25.84
N ALA A 18 -60.06 -19.07 -25.05
CA ALA A 18 -60.47 -19.92 -23.98
C ALA A 18 -59.95 -21.38 -24.18
N ALA A 19 -59.57 -21.96 -23.10
CA ALA A 19 -59.83 -23.30 -22.59
C ALA A 19 -58.68 -24.29 -22.51
N GLY A 20 -58.48 -24.82 -21.31
CA GLY A 20 -57.88 -26.12 -21.07
C GLY A 20 -57.02 -26.24 -19.81
N ASN A 21 -57.61 -26.35 -18.63
CA ASN A 21 -57.07 -27.00 -17.42
C ASN A 21 -57.45 -28.48 -17.46
N PRO A 22 -56.83 -29.46 -16.77
CA PRO A 22 -56.31 -29.38 -15.40
C PRO A 22 -55.09 -30.28 -15.09
N SER A 23 -54.37 -30.03 -14.03
CA SER A 23 -54.25 -30.98 -12.90
C SER A 23 -53.34 -30.45 -11.81
N ALA A 24 -53.87 -30.48 -10.62
CA ALA A 24 -53.29 -30.11 -9.39
C ALA A 24 -52.12 -31.03 -8.94
N LEU A 25 -51.08 -30.45 -8.35
CA LEU A 25 -50.30 -31.08 -7.28
C LEU A 25 -49.88 -29.98 -6.28
N ASN A 26 -50.32 -30.18 -5.04
CA ASN A 26 -50.10 -29.32 -3.89
C ASN A 26 -48.59 -29.15 -3.56
N PRO A 27 -48.20 -27.96 -3.03
CA PRO A 27 -46.88 -27.80 -2.40
C PRO A 27 -46.91 -28.33 -0.97
N PRO A 28 -45.80 -28.86 -0.44
CA PRO A 28 -45.71 -29.31 0.93
C PRO A 28 -45.63 -28.12 1.92
N GLU A 29 -46.26 -28.35 3.04
CA GLU A 29 -46.36 -27.45 4.19
C GLU A 29 -45.01 -26.94 4.72
N ARG A 30 -44.97 -25.66 5.05
CA ARG A 30 -43.88 -25.08 5.82
C ARG A 30 -44.04 -25.48 7.29
N ASP A 31 -43.19 -26.34 7.77
CA ASP A 31 -43.01 -26.55 9.22
C ASP A 31 -42.31 -25.34 9.83
N SER A 32 -43.01 -24.75 10.79
CA SER A 32 -42.54 -23.69 11.67
C SER A 32 -41.56 -24.27 12.70
N ALA A 33 -40.26 -24.18 12.45
CA ALA A 33 -39.25 -24.49 13.46
C ALA A 33 -39.03 -23.28 14.37
N THR A 34 -39.51 -23.41 15.57
CA THR A 34 -39.29 -22.55 16.73
C THR A 34 -37.80 -22.34 17.01
N LYS A 35 -37.40 -21.06 17.06
CA LYS A 35 -36.08 -20.62 17.55
C LYS A 35 -35.91 -21.08 19.01
N LYS A 36 -34.95 -21.97 19.26
CA LYS A 36 -34.41 -22.22 20.61
C LYS A 36 -33.45 -21.08 21.00
N PRO A 37 -33.49 -20.60 22.25
CA PRO A 37 -32.58 -19.56 22.72
C PRO A 37 -31.15 -20.10 22.87
N ALA A 38 -30.15 -19.28 22.48
CA ALA A 38 -28.75 -19.56 22.62
C ALA A 38 -28.33 -19.87 24.06
N ALA A 39 -27.65 -20.96 24.23
CA ALA A 39 -27.11 -21.39 25.53
C ALA A 39 -25.96 -20.45 25.95
N LYS A 40 -26.09 -19.86 27.14
CA LYS A 40 -25.03 -19.12 27.83
C LYS A 40 -23.84 -20.05 28.09
N ARG A 41 -22.72 -19.78 27.49
CA ARG A 41 -21.43 -20.42 27.81
C ARG A 41 -20.88 -19.83 29.10
N SER A 42 -20.66 -20.68 30.09
CA SER A 42 -20.00 -20.36 31.37
C SER A 42 -18.49 -20.20 31.16
N PRO A 43 -17.81 -19.33 31.94
CA PRO A 43 -16.36 -19.14 31.78
C PRO A 43 -15.59 -20.36 32.31
N VAL A 44 -14.79 -20.97 31.46
CA VAL A 44 -13.85 -22.05 31.85
C VAL A 44 -12.68 -21.44 32.59
N LYS A 45 -12.56 -21.79 33.88
CA LYS A 45 -11.40 -21.47 34.71
C LYS A 45 -10.16 -22.17 34.16
N ARG A 46 -9.19 -21.41 33.70
CA ARG A 46 -7.86 -21.89 33.29
C ARG A 46 -7.04 -22.15 34.57
N ALA A 47 -6.83 -23.41 34.90
CA ALA A 47 -5.86 -23.84 35.93
C ALA A 47 -4.45 -23.83 35.31
N ALA A 48 -3.55 -23.05 35.87
CA ALA A 48 -2.13 -23.12 35.59
C ALA A 48 -1.59 -24.48 36.02
N LYS A 49 -1.06 -25.27 35.11
CA LYS A 49 -0.21 -26.45 35.42
C LYS A 49 1.15 -26.22 34.79
N SER A 50 2.15 -26.03 35.65
CA SER A 50 3.55 -26.23 35.35
C SER A 50 3.76 -27.69 34.94
N SER A 51 4.32 -27.93 33.75
CA SER A 51 4.79 -29.26 33.39
C SER A 51 6.18 -29.19 32.82
N ALA A 52 7.01 -30.02 33.44
CA ALA A 52 8.41 -30.27 33.20
C ALA A 52 8.71 -30.68 31.75
N LYS A 53 9.92 -30.30 31.30
CA LYS A 53 10.60 -30.78 30.10
C LYS A 53 10.45 -32.29 29.93
N LYS A 54 9.70 -32.72 28.92
CA LYS A 54 9.88 -33.98 28.20
C LYS A 54 10.42 -33.65 26.83
N ALA A 55 11.52 -34.28 26.45
CA ALA A 55 12.08 -34.22 25.11
C ALA A 55 10.98 -34.58 24.10
N ALA A 56 10.55 -33.62 23.33
CA ALA A 56 9.61 -33.82 22.23
C ALA A 56 10.39 -34.30 21.02
N ALA A 57 9.95 -35.41 20.44
CA ALA A 57 10.32 -35.79 19.08
C ALA A 57 10.08 -34.56 18.14
N SER A 58 11.06 -34.27 17.30
CA SER A 58 11.02 -33.15 16.37
C SER A 58 9.70 -33.14 15.57
N ALA A 59 8.88 -32.12 15.80
CA ALA A 59 7.80 -31.78 14.90
C ALA A 59 8.41 -31.55 13.50
N PRO A 60 7.67 -31.85 12.40
CA PRO A 60 8.16 -31.54 11.06
C PRO A 60 8.53 -30.07 11.03
N GLU A 61 9.79 -29.77 10.69
CA GLU A 61 10.32 -28.40 10.61
C GLU A 61 9.40 -27.57 9.74
N GLU A 62 8.87 -26.49 10.31
CA GLU A 62 8.12 -25.51 9.55
C GLU A 62 9.06 -24.95 8.46
N ARG A 63 8.75 -25.25 7.19
CA ARG A 63 9.60 -24.84 6.06
C ARG A 63 9.40 -23.39 5.65
N PHE A 64 8.34 -22.76 6.15
CA PHE A 64 7.95 -21.41 5.75
C PHE A 64 7.61 -20.56 6.97
N PHE A 65 7.92 -19.25 6.87
CA PHE A 65 7.40 -18.28 7.82
C PHE A 65 5.99 -17.86 7.45
N ASP A 66 5.16 -17.55 8.47
CA ASP A 66 3.85 -16.94 8.26
C ASP A 66 3.99 -15.56 7.62
N ARG A 67 3.14 -15.30 6.59
CA ARG A 67 3.20 -14.06 5.83
C ARG A 67 2.80 -12.83 6.62
N ASP A 68 1.83 -12.96 7.55
CA ASP A 68 1.27 -11.83 8.31
C ASP A 68 2.21 -11.46 9.46
N GLU A 69 2.82 -12.45 10.12
CA GLU A 69 3.91 -12.24 11.08
C GLU A 69 5.14 -11.60 10.39
N SER A 70 5.49 -12.08 9.20
CA SER A 70 6.57 -11.48 8.39
C SER A 70 6.29 -10.04 8.00
N TRP A 71 5.01 -9.69 7.74
CA TRP A 71 4.61 -8.32 7.48
C TRP A 71 4.74 -7.44 8.73
N MET A 72 4.38 -7.94 9.90
CA MET A 72 4.58 -7.22 11.17
C MET A 72 6.05 -6.94 11.44
N LEU A 73 6.92 -7.92 11.20
CA LEU A 73 8.38 -7.74 11.28
C LEU A 73 8.91 -6.72 10.26
N PHE A 74 8.30 -6.60 9.08
CA PHE A 74 8.63 -5.52 8.15
C PHE A 74 8.26 -4.16 8.75
N ASN A 75 7.05 -4.01 9.29
CA ASN A 75 6.64 -2.73 9.88
C ASN A 75 7.47 -2.39 11.14
N GLN A 76 7.95 -3.41 11.87
CA GLN A 76 8.90 -3.23 12.97
C GLN A 76 10.23 -2.62 12.48
N ARG A 77 10.79 -3.10 11.36
CA ARG A 77 12.01 -2.50 10.76
C ARG A 77 11.80 -1.04 10.33
N VAL A 78 10.58 -0.66 9.93
CA VAL A 78 10.26 0.75 9.66
C VAL A 78 10.19 1.57 10.96
N LEU A 79 9.70 0.99 12.07
CA LEU A 79 9.70 1.64 13.38
C LEU A 79 11.13 1.85 13.90
N GLU A 80 12.02 0.89 13.68
CA GLU A 80 13.45 1.04 14.05
C GLU A 80 14.10 2.25 13.38
N GLU A 81 13.66 2.66 12.17
CA GLU A 81 14.15 3.89 11.55
C GLU A 81 13.63 5.16 12.27
N ALA A 82 12.47 5.10 12.92
CA ALA A 82 12.01 6.17 13.80
C ALA A 82 12.79 6.22 15.12
N GLU A 83 13.27 5.10 15.60
CA GLU A 83 14.07 4.97 16.82
C GLU A 83 15.55 5.31 16.59
N ASP A 84 16.06 5.11 15.36
CA ASP A 84 17.47 5.35 15.02
C ASP A 84 17.84 6.84 15.08
N ALA A 85 18.62 7.23 16.11
CA ALA A 85 19.06 8.58 16.33
C ALA A 85 20.00 9.14 15.22
N THR A 86 20.51 8.30 14.33
CA THR A 86 21.32 8.75 13.19
C THR A 86 20.47 9.40 12.09
N ASN A 87 19.16 9.13 12.08
CA ASN A 87 18.23 9.80 11.18
C ASN A 87 17.86 11.20 11.70
N PRO A 88 17.67 12.18 10.81
CA PRO A 88 17.19 13.51 11.20
C PRO A 88 15.86 13.45 11.94
N LEU A 89 15.67 14.27 12.97
CA LEU A 89 14.54 14.15 13.91
C LEU A 89 13.16 14.20 13.25
N LEU A 90 12.95 15.10 12.29
CA LEU A 90 11.65 15.21 11.60
C LEU A 90 11.42 14.02 10.62
N GLU A 91 12.48 13.39 10.13
CA GLU A 91 12.35 12.16 9.35
C GLU A 91 11.97 10.97 10.23
N ARG A 92 12.51 10.90 11.46
CA ARG A 92 12.10 9.91 12.46
C ARG A 92 10.59 10.02 12.75
N VAL A 93 10.06 11.24 12.85
CA VAL A 93 8.59 11.45 12.98
C VAL A 93 7.83 10.94 11.76
N LYS A 94 8.37 11.14 10.54
CA LYS A 94 7.77 10.57 9.32
C LYS A 94 7.76 9.04 9.37
N PHE A 95 8.86 8.40 9.77
CA PHE A 95 8.92 6.93 9.87
C PHE A 95 7.87 6.40 10.86
N LEU A 96 7.73 7.04 12.03
CA LEU A 96 6.66 6.67 12.96
C LEU A 96 5.26 6.82 12.33
N ALA A 97 5.00 7.92 11.63
CA ALA A 97 3.72 8.13 10.96
C ALA A 97 3.48 7.12 9.81
N ILE A 98 4.54 6.70 9.10
CA ILE A 98 4.49 5.65 8.09
C ILE A 98 4.09 4.31 8.73
N THR A 99 4.67 3.95 9.88
CA THR A 99 4.30 2.70 10.56
C THR A 99 2.83 2.67 10.95
N ALA A 100 2.28 3.81 11.37
CA ALA A 100 0.87 3.92 11.72
C ALA A 100 -0.05 3.85 10.49
N ASN A 101 0.34 4.43 9.36
CA ASN A 101 -0.38 4.27 8.09
C ASN A 101 -0.34 2.82 7.59
N ASN A 102 0.82 2.17 7.67
CA ASN A 102 0.98 0.76 7.31
C ASN A 102 0.07 -0.13 8.17
N MET A 103 0.02 0.13 9.49
CA MET A 103 -0.86 -0.59 10.41
C MET A 103 -2.34 -0.37 10.06
N ASP A 104 -2.74 0.86 9.75
CA ASP A 104 -4.11 1.16 9.32
C ASP A 104 -4.49 0.35 8.08
N GLU A 105 -3.63 0.30 7.05
CA GLU A 105 -3.88 -0.48 5.84
C GLU A 105 -3.91 -1.99 6.11
N PHE A 106 -3.01 -2.49 6.95
CA PHE A 106 -2.99 -3.91 7.30
C PHE A 106 -4.27 -4.35 8.02
N VAL A 107 -4.73 -3.56 8.98
CA VAL A 107 -5.98 -3.84 9.71
C VAL A 107 -7.20 -3.72 8.80
N GLU A 108 -7.26 -2.65 8.01
CA GLU A 108 -8.38 -2.31 7.14
C GLU A 108 -8.62 -3.35 6.03
N ILE A 109 -7.55 -4.06 5.62
CA ILE A 109 -7.59 -5.00 4.50
C ILE A 109 -7.33 -6.43 4.96
N ARG A 110 -6.19 -6.67 5.62
CA ARG A 110 -5.77 -8.04 5.92
C ARG A 110 -6.48 -8.63 7.14
N VAL A 111 -6.49 -7.91 8.25
CA VAL A 111 -7.25 -8.35 9.45
C VAL A 111 -8.73 -8.44 9.14
N ALA A 112 -9.27 -7.44 8.43
CA ALA A 112 -10.66 -7.45 7.97
C ALA A 112 -10.99 -8.68 7.11
N SER A 113 -10.08 -9.07 6.20
CA SER A 113 -10.27 -10.28 5.37
C SER A 113 -10.21 -11.57 6.17
N LEU A 114 -9.39 -11.64 7.23
CA LEU A 114 -9.36 -12.81 8.12
C LEU A 114 -10.67 -12.94 8.91
N LEU A 115 -11.15 -11.84 9.48
CA LEU A 115 -12.44 -11.81 10.19
C LEU A 115 -13.60 -12.21 9.29
N GLN A 116 -13.68 -11.65 8.09
CA GLN A 116 -14.73 -11.98 7.13
C GLN A 116 -14.74 -13.47 6.78
N ARG A 117 -13.57 -14.06 6.55
CA ARG A 117 -13.46 -15.50 6.25
C ARG A 117 -13.90 -16.39 7.42
N ILE A 118 -13.64 -15.98 8.66
CA ILE A 118 -14.14 -16.69 9.85
C ILE A 118 -15.65 -16.60 9.92
N GLU A 119 -16.23 -15.41 9.68
CA GLU A 119 -17.69 -15.21 9.64
C GLU A 119 -18.36 -16.02 8.53
N ASP A 120 -17.72 -16.13 7.37
CA ASP A 120 -18.20 -16.94 6.23
C ASP A 120 -18.04 -18.46 6.45
N GLY A 121 -17.48 -18.89 7.59
CA GLY A 121 -17.33 -20.29 7.98
C GLY A 121 -16.15 -21.03 7.30
N PHE A 122 -15.17 -20.30 6.75
CA PHE A 122 -13.94 -20.87 6.19
C PHE A 122 -12.90 -21.18 7.27
N ASP A 123 -13.25 -21.98 8.28
CA ASP A 123 -12.34 -22.30 9.41
C ASP A 123 -11.53 -23.61 9.19
N GLN A 124 -11.34 -24.04 7.96
CA GLN A 124 -10.47 -25.17 7.65
C GLN A 124 -8.98 -24.76 7.83
N PRO A 125 -8.12 -25.66 8.37
CA PRO A 125 -6.68 -25.42 8.38
C PRO A 125 -6.23 -25.11 6.96
N GLN A 126 -5.70 -23.89 6.77
CA GLN A 126 -5.23 -23.53 5.45
C GLN A 126 -3.95 -24.27 5.11
N ARG A 127 -3.65 -24.32 3.80
CA ARG A 127 -2.50 -25.02 3.21
C ARG A 127 -1.23 -24.85 4.06
N ALA A 128 -0.35 -25.82 4.00
CA ALA A 128 0.93 -25.82 4.74
C ALA A 128 1.83 -24.56 4.53
N ASP A 129 1.56 -23.77 3.48
CA ASP A 129 2.18 -22.49 3.17
C ASP A 129 1.69 -21.33 4.08
N GLU A 130 0.66 -21.54 4.87
CA GLU A 130 0.14 -20.59 5.86
C GLU A 130 0.41 -21.07 7.31
N GLY A 131 1.41 -21.94 7.51
CA GLY A 131 1.84 -22.41 8.84
C GLY A 131 0.94 -23.48 9.45
N GLY A 132 -0.01 -24.07 8.70
CA GLY A 132 -0.91 -25.15 9.18
C GLY A 132 -1.87 -24.73 10.30
N LEU A 133 -1.99 -23.42 10.59
CA LEU A 133 -2.87 -22.87 11.61
C LEU A 133 -4.28 -22.64 11.05
N THR A 134 -5.30 -22.76 11.94
CA THR A 134 -6.64 -22.27 11.63
C THR A 134 -6.65 -20.74 11.56
N LEU A 135 -7.67 -20.16 10.91
CA LEU A 135 -7.82 -18.70 10.86
C LEU A 135 -7.95 -18.09 12.27
N GLU A 136 -8.67 -18.74 13.17
CA GLU A 136 -8.81 -18.30 14.56
C GLU A 136 -7.45 -18.32 15.29
N GLN A 137 -6.69 -19.40 15.18
CA GLN A 137 -5.34 -19.50 15.80
C GLN A 137 -4.38 -18.42 15.27
N ARG A 138 -4.48 -18.12 14.00
CA ARG A 138 -3.72 -17.07 13.33
C ARG A 138 -4.09 -15.69 13.87
N LEU A 139 -5.39 -15.43 13.97
CA LEU A 139 -5.92 -14.17 14.49
C LEU A 139 -5.53 -13.98 15.96
N ASP A 140 -5.57 -15.04 16.78
CA ASP A 140 -5.13 -15.01 18.18
C ASP A 140 -3.66 -14.61 18.29
N ARG A 141 -2.77 -15.24 17.51
CA ARG A 141 -1.34 -14.85 17.47
C ARG A 141 -1.16 -13.42 17.01
N LEU A 142 -1.81 -13.07 15.90
CA LEU A 142 -1.71 -11.75 15.31
C LEU A 142 -2.21 -10.66 16.26
N SER A 143 -3.27 -10.92 17.04
CA SER A 143 -3.81 -9.95 18.00
C SER A 143 -2.78 -9.52 19.03
N VAL A 144 -1.96 -10.47 19.55
CA VAL A 144 -0.89 -10.17 20.51
C VAL A 144 0.16 -9.26 19.86
N VAL A 145 0.66 -9.66 18.68
CA VAL A 145 1.71 -8.92 17.96
C VAL A 145 1.23 -7.51 17.58
N LEU A 146 -0.06 -7.36 17.22
CA LEU A 146 -0.65 -6.05 16.91
C LEU A 146 -0.65 -5.11 18.12
N HIS A 147 -1.01 -5.60 19.30
CA HIS A 147 -0.98 -4.80 20.53
C HIS A 147 0.44 -4.42 20.93
N GLU A 148 1.37 -5.37 20.96
CA GLU A 148 2.79 -5.12 21.25
C GLU A 148 3.39 -4.07 20.32
N PHE A 149 3.06 -4.14 19.03
CA PHE A 149 3.54 -3.18 18.04
C PHE A 149 2.96 -1.77 18.27
N VAL A 150 1.66 -1.64 18.56
CA VAL A 150 1.05 -0.34 18.88
C VAL A 150 1.67 0.24 20.16
N ASP A 151 1.90 -0.56 21.18
CA ASP A 151 2.58 -0.12 22.41
C ASP A 151 4.00 0.38 22.11
N ALA A 152 4.76 -0.31 21.24
CA ALA A 152 6.09 0.13 20.80
C ALA A 152 6.03 1.47 20.03
N GLN A 153 5.03 1.68 19.14
CA GLN A 153 4.83 2.96 18.45
C GLN A 153 4.61 4.12 19.45
N TYR A 154 3.76 3.90 20.45
CA TYR A 154 3.47 4.93 21.45
C TYR A 154 4.64 5.14 22.42
N ALA A 155 5.40 4.10 22.73
CA ALA A 155 6.65 4.21 23.49
C ALA A 155 7.69 5.05 22.71
N CYS A 156 7.90 4.79 21.42
CA CYS A 156 8.76 5.59 20.56
C CYS A 156 8.32 7.07 20.54
N TRP A 157 7.02 7.33 20.38
CA TRP A 157 6.50 8.70 20.41
C TRP A 157 6.71 9.39 21.75
N ASN A 158 6.23 8.79 22.84
CA ASN A 158 6.16 9.44 24.15
C ASN A 158 7.53 9.55 24.84
N HIS A 159 8.41 8.55 24.66
CA HIS A 159 9.68 8.49 25.39
C HIS A 159 10.90 8.91 24.55
N MET A 160 10.79 8.93 23.23
CA MET A 160 11.91 9.28 22.35
C MET A 160 11.65 10.55 21.54
N LEU A 161 10.63 10.56 20.66
CA LEU A 161 10.45 11.63 19.68
C LEU A 161 9.89 12.91 20.28
N ARG A 162 8.86 12.83 21.11
CA ARG A 162 8.23 14.01 21.74
C ARG A 162 9.21 14.77 22.65
N PRO A 163 10.01 14.13 23.51
CA PRO A 163 11.05 14.81 24.26
C PRO A 163 12.14 15.45 23.37
N ALA A 164 12.60 14.72 22.32
CA ALA A 164 13.60 15.25 21.41
C ALA A 164 13.08 16.46 20.62
N LEU A 165 11.82 16.47 20.19
CA LEU A 165 11.18 17.63 19.57
C LEU A 165 11.13 18.84 20.52
N ALA A 166 10.84 18.60 21.81
CA ALA A 166 10.79 19.67 22.80
C ALA A 166 12.15 20.33 23.02
N THR A 167 13.27 19.59 22.94
CA THR A 167 14.63 20.17 22.99
C THR A 167 14.95 21.06 21.81
N GLU A 168 14.30 20.81 20.65
CA GLU A 168 14.39 21.63 19.44
C GLU A 168 13.33 22.74 19.40
N ASN A 169 12.66 23.05 20.53
CA ASN A 169 11.57 24.02 20.63
C ASN A 169 10.38 23.72 19.69
N ILE A 170 10.11 22.46 19.43
CA ILE A 170 8.94 21.97 18.69
C ILE A 170 8.03 21.26 19.69
N ARG A 171 6.88 21.87 20.03
CA ARG A 171 6.03 21.38 21.12
C ARG A 171 4.58 21.18 20.68
N ILE A 172 4.00 20.08 21.09
CA ILE A 172 2.55 19.85 21.00
C ILE A 172 2.00 20.00 22.42
N LEU A 173 1.28 21.09 22.63
CA LEU A 173 0.82 21.54 23.93
C LEU A 173 -0.63 21.13 24.19
N ASP A 174 -0.92 20.79 25.45
CA ASP A 174 -2.29 20.64 25.91
C ASP A 174 -2.91 22.01 26.25
N TRP A 175 -4.25 22.08 26.22
CA TRP A 175 -4.98 23.32 26.54
C TRP A 175 -4.54 24.02 27.84
N LYS A 176 -4.21 23.24 28.88
CA LYS A 176 -3.77 23.76 30.17
C LYS A 176 -2.39 24.40 30.14
N GLN A 177 -1.56 24.01 29.18
CA GLN A 177 -0.18 24.49 29.01
C GLN A 177 -0.10 25.78 28.19
N LEU A 178 -1.20 26.20 27.54
CA LEU A 178 -1.24 27.41 26.75
C LEU A 178 -1.17 28.65 27.67
N ASP A 179 -0.33 29.59 27.29
CA ASP A 179 -0.32 30.92 27.88
C ASP A 179 -1.57 31.72 27.48
N LYS A 180 -1.71 32.94 28.01
CA LYS A 180 -2.89 33.78 27.77
C LYS A 180 -3.05 34.16 26.29
N HIS A 181 -1.94 34.44 25.60
CA HIS A 181 -1.94 34.87 24.19
C HIS A 181 -2.29 33.67 23.25
N ALA A 182 -1.59 32.55 23.40
CA ALA A 182 -1.85 31.34 22.64
C ALA A 182 -3.29 30.83 22.87
N ARG A 183 -3.78 30.94 24.11
CA ARG A 183 -5.18 30.54 24.44
C ARG A 183 -6.20 31.44 23.77
N ALA A 184 -5.98 32.76 23.75
CA ALA A 184 -6.86 33.71 23.07
C ALA A 184 -6.90 33.44 21.55
N TYR A 185 -5.74 33.19 20.93
CA TYR A 185 -5.63 32.83 19.53
C TYR A 185 -6.39 31.51 19.22
N ALA A 186 -6.13 30.49 20.03
CA ALA A 186 -6.78 29.18 19.84
C ALA A 186 -8.31 29.27 20.01
N LEU A 187 -8.82 30.09 20.94
CA LEU A 187 -10.25 30.35 21.10
C LEU A 187 -10.84 31.07 19.88
N ASN A 188 -10.15 32.10 19.37
CA ASN A 188 -10.60 32.78 18.18
C ASN A 188 -10.66 31.81 16.97
N PHE A 189 -9.61 30.99 16.77
CA PHE A 189 -9.60 29.97 15.73
C PHE A 189 -10.75 28.96 15.91
N TYR A 190 -11.02 28.56 17.16
CA TYR A 190 -12.16 27.69 17.45
C TYR A 190 -13.49 28.34 17.05
N GLU A 191 -13.72 29.59 17.42
CA GLU A 191 -14.98 30.29 17.18
C GLU A 191 -15.21 30.62 15.69
N THR A 192 -14.14 30.92 14.93
CA THR A 192 -14.25 31.31 13.52
C THR A 192 -14.19 30.15 12.55
N GLU A 193 -13.34 29.15 12.82
CA GLU A 193 -13.03 28.09 11.85
C GLU A 193 -13.60 26.72 12.25
N VAL A 194 -13.69 26.44 13.57
CA VAL A 194 -13.99 25.08 14.06
C VAL A 194 -15.46 24.95 14.44
N ASP A 195 -15.99 25.81 15.30
CA ASP A 195 -17.35 25.73 15.84
C ASP A 195 -18.43 25.66 14.75
N PRO A 196 -18.36 26.43 13.65
CA PRO A 196 -19.36 26.38 12.57
C PRO A 196 -19.44 25.01 11.85
N LEU A 197 -18.36 24.20 11.95
CA LEU A 197 -18.28 22.88 11.29
C LEU A 197 -18.71 21.74 12.21
N LEU A 198 -18.92 22.01 13.50
CA LEU A 198 -19.19 20.96 14.48
C LEU A 198 -20.68 20.61 14.54
N THR A 199 -20.96 19.32 14.54
CA THR A 199 -22.31 18.78 14.78
C THR A 199 -22.25 17.81 15.96
N PRO A 200 -22.45 18.30 17.20
CA PRO A 200 -22.47 17.44 18.37
C PRO A 200 -23.77 16.61 18.38
N VAL A 201 -23.62 15.30 18.64
CA VAL A 201 -24.75 14.36 18.72
C VAL A 201 -24.85 13.79 20.12
N THR A 202 -26.06 13.75 20.68
CA THR A 202 -26.36 13.04 21.92
C THR A 202 -27.12 11.76 21.59
N ILE A 203 -26.63 10.64 22.06
CA ILE A 203 -27.20 9.31 21.86
C ILE A 203 -28.02 8.94 23.06
N ASP A 204 -29.31 8.77 22.84
CA ASP A 204 -30.30 8.36 23.83
C ASP A 204 -31.26 7.35 23.16
N PRO A 205 -32.24 6.80 23.90
CA PRO A 205 -33.19 5.85 23.31
C PRO A 205 -33.96 6.35 22.07
N SER A 206 -34.00 7.68 21.85
CA SER A 206 -34.67 8.31 20.71
C SER A 206 -33.75 8.65 19.56
N HIS A 207 -32.44 8.64 19.80
CA HIS A 207 -31.42 9.02 18.84
C HIS A 207 -30.40 7.89 18.67
N PRO A 208 -30.38 7.20 17.53
CA PRO A 208 -29.45 6.10 17.28
C PRO A 208 -28.00 6.59 17.22
N PHE A 209 -27.08 5.67 17.40
CA PHE A 209 -25.64 5.95 17.30
C PHE A 209 -25.27 6.50 15.92
N PRO A 210 -24.59 7.65 15.83
CA PRO A 210 -24.23 8.25 14.54
C PRO A 210 -23.24 7.37 13.82
N ARG A 211 -23.35 7.35 12.50
CA ARG A 211 -22.42 6.62 11.68
C ARG A 211 -21.06 7.29 11.65
N VAL A 212 -20.07 6.69 12.34
CA VAL A 212 -18.68 7.12 12.31
C VAL A 212 -18.02 6.59 11.03
N LEU A 213 -17.48 7.50 10.23
CA LEU A 213 -16.75 7.17 8.99
C LEU A 213 -15.42 6.48 9.31
N ASN A 214 -14.93 5.65 8.37
CA ASN A 214 -13.65 4.98 8.48
C ASN A 214 -12.51 5.96 8.81
N LYS A 215 -11.72 5.65 9.84
CA LYS A 215 -10.58 6.46 10.35
C LYS A 215 -10.94 7.90 10.74
N ALA A 216 -12.24 8.23 10.92
CA ALA A 216 -12.62 9.53 11.46
C ALA A 216 -12.26 9.62 12.95
N LEU A 217 -11.60 10.71 13.32
CA LEU A 217 -11.35 11.02 14.72
C LEU A 217 -12.61 11.64 15.33
N CYS A 218 -13.05 11.08 16.43
CA CYS A 218 -14.21 11.52 17.18
C CYS A 218 -13.87 11.71 18.66
N ILE A 219 -14.67 12.50 19.35
CA ILE A 219 -14.62 12.68 20.79
C ILE A 219 -15.90 12.07 21.37
N ALA A 220 -15.77 11.05 22.19
CA ALA A 220 -16.85 10.47 22.97
C ALA A 220 -16.96 11.16 24.33
N LEU A 221 -18.17 11.39 24.77
CA LEU A 221 -18.49 12.13 25.99
C LEU A 221 -19.54 11.36 26.80
N LEU A 222 -19.34 11.22 28.09
CA LEU A 222 -20.37 10.73 29.00
C LEU A 222 -21.08 11.95 29.61
N LEU A 223 -22.38 12.07 29.32
CA LEU A 223 -23.15 13.27 29.57
C LEU A 223 -24.28 12.99 30.58
N ARG A 224 -24.30 13.75 31.66
CA ARG A 224 -25.43 13.71 32.63
C ARG A 224 -26.29 14.95 32.47
N SER A 225 -27.58 14.77 32.19
CA SER A 225 -28.52 15.87 32.06
C SER A 225 -28.61 16.70 33.35
N LYS A 226 -28.58 18.03 33.22
CA LYS A 226 -28.81 18.99 34.33
C LYS A 226 -30.29 19.06 34.68
N ARG A 227 -31.20 18.73 33.73
CA ARG A 227 -32.63 18.68 33.93
C ARG A 227 -33.06 17.24 34.25
N ARG A 228 -33.68 17.03 35.39
CA ARG A 228 -34.10 15.70 35.83
C ARG A 228 -35.26 15.20 34.98
N ALA A 229 -35.04 14.28 34.07
CA ALA A 229 -36.08 13.53 33.39
C ALA A 229 -36.66 12.52 34.39
N LYS A 230 -37.96 12.61 34.72
CA LYS A 230 -38.65 11.72 35.68
C LYS A 230 -38.59 10.23 35.27
N ALA A 231 -38.39 9.95 33.99
CA ALA A 231 -38.41 8.61 33.39
C ALA A 231 -37.09 7.85 33.41
N LEU A 232 -35.94 8.51 33.74
CA LEU A 232 -34.62 7.87 33.63
C LEU A 232 -33.99 7.65 35.02
N PRO A 233 -33.21 6.56 35.23
CA PRO A 233 -32.50 6.31 36.48
C PRO A 233 -31.53 7.46 36.82
N LYS A 234 -31.29 7.71 38.10
CA LYS A 234 -30.34 8.74 38.56
C LYS A 234 -28.90 8.50 38.07
N SER A 235 -28.55 7.25 37.81
CA SER A 235 -27.25 6.81 37.31
C SER A 235 -27.12 6.91 35.78
N TRP A 236 -28.22 7.16 35.06
CA TRP A 236 -28.19 7.20 33.59
C TRP A 236 -27.41 8.39 33.07
N ALA A 237 -26.52 8.13 32.09
CA ALA A 237 -25.77 9.12 31.35
C ALA A 237 -25.93 8.86 29.85
N ALA A 238 -26.16 9.91 29.08
CA ALA A 238 -26.15 9.84 27.62
C ALA A 238 -24.71 9.73 27.09
N LEU A 239 -24.53 9.12 25.94
CA LEU A 239 -23.28 9.18 25.21
C LEU A 239 -23.35 10.33 24.22
N GLY A 240 -22.37 11.27 24.29
CA GLY A 240 -22.20 12.32 23.30
C GLY A 240 -21.08 11.94 22.32
N VAL A 241 -21.22 12.30 21.05
CA VAL A 241 -20.19 12.12 20.04
C VAL A 241 -20.03 13.41 19.25
N VAL A 242 -18.76 13.85 19.10
CA VAL A 242 -18.38 14.98 18.27
C VAL A 242 -17.35 14.50 17.26
N THR A 243 -17.65 14.61 15.97
CA THR A 243 -16.70 14.28 14.91
C THR A 243 -15.76 15.47 14.68
N VAL A 244 -14.46 15.20 14.69
CA VAL A 244 -13.43 16.21 14.39
C VAL A 244 -13.40 16.48 12.89
N PRO A 245 -13.60 17.74 12.43
CA PRO A 245 -13.68 18.06 11.02
C PRO A 245 -12.43 17.63 10.23
N ARG A 246 -12.63 16.96 9.10
CA ARG A 246 -11.52 16.48 8.24
C ARG A 246 -10.90 17.58 7.38
N ALA A 247 -11.67 18.62 7.09
CA ALA A 247 -11.24 19.76 6.28
C ALA A 247 -10.19 20.62 7.00
N LEU A 248 -10.16 20.57 8.34
CA LEU A 248 -9.22 21.36 9.14
C LEU A 248 -7.93 20.60 9.44
N PRO A 249 -6.79 21.31 9.61
CA PRO A 249 -5.52 20.72 10.00
C PRO A 249 -5.62 20.07 11.39
N ARG A 250 -4.98 18.93 11.56
CA ARG A 250 -4.96 18.21 12.85
C ARG A 250 -4.09 18.89 13.91
N MET A 251 -3.07 19.61 13.47
CA MET A 251 -2.20 20.43 14.32
C MET A 251 -2.44 21.90 13.98
N VAL A 252 -2.90 22.65 14.96
CA VAL A 252 -3.12 24.08 14.86
C VAL A 252 -1.86 24.77 15.38
N ALA A 253 -1.17 25.51 14.52
CA ALA A 253 -0.01 26.29 14.90
C ALA A 253 -0.43 27.43 15.81
N LEU A 254 0.32 27.64 16.88
CA LEU A 254 0.09 28.69 17.86
C LEU A 254 1.07 29.83 17.63
N PRO A 255 0.70 31.09 17.92
CA PRO A 255 1.63 32.20 17.90
C PRO A 255 2.71 31.99 18.96
N GLY A 256 3.97 32.16 18.59
CA GLY A 256 5.11 31.90 19.44
C GLY A 256 6.28 32.84 19.14
N LYS A 257 7.37 32.68 19.87
CA LYS A 257 8.63 33.40 19.62
C LYS A 257 9.29 32.84 18.37
N GLU A 258 10.08 33.64 17.69
CA GLU A 258 10.90 33.22 16.56
C GLU A 258 11.76 31.98 16.93
N GLY A 259 11.79 30.98 16.07
CA GLY A 259 12.48 29.73 16.31
C GLY A 259 11.75 28.71 17.21
N CYS A 260 10.58 29.05 17.76
CA CYS A 260 9.70 28.15 18.51
C CYS A 260 8.50 27.74 17.64
N PHE A 261 8.17 26.45 17.68
CA PHE A 261 7.06 25.85 16.92
C PHE A 261 6.11 25.16 17.90
N ASP A 262 5.11 25.92 18.35
CA ASP A 262 4.09 25.42 19.27
C ASP A 262 2.81 25.06 18.53
N PHE A 263 2.22 23.94 18.88
CA PHE A 263 1.01 23.42 18.28
C PHE A 263 0.02 22.98 19.37
N ILE A 264 -1.27 23.05 19.05
CA ILE A 264 -2.31 22.31 19.77
C ILE A 264 -3.00 21.35 18.81
N LEU A 265 -3.31 20.14 19.28
CA LEU A 265 -4.10 19.19 18.51
C LEU A 265 -5.55 19.67 18.41
N LEU A 266 -6.12 19.65 17.20
CA LEU A 266 -7.48 20.15 16.95
C LEU A 266 -8.52 19.49 17.88
N HIS A 267 -8.44 18.18 18.12
CA HIS A 267 -9.36 17.51 19.03
C HIS A 267 -9.19 17.98 20.48
N LYS A 268 -7.97 18.29 20.95
CA LYS A 268 -7.75 18.86 22.29
C LYS A 268 -8.30 20.27 22.42
N LEU A 269 -8.24 21.07 21.34
CA LEU A 269 -8.92 22.35 21.28
C LEU A 269 -10.44 22.17 21.37
N ILE A 270 -11.02 21.27 20.59
CA ILE A 270 -12.46 20.94 20.64
C ILE A 270 -12.86 20.42 22.03
N GLU A 271 -12.09 19.49 22.61
CA GLU A 271 -12.30 18.97 23.95
C GLU A 271 -12.36 20.06 25.04
N SER A 272 -11.59 21.11 24.86
CA SER A 272 -11.61 22.25 25.81
C SER A 272 -12.90 23.04 25.79
N GLN A 273 -13.73 22.91 24.71
CA GLN A 273 -14.95 23.67 24.50
C GLN A 273 -16.23 22.79 24.59
N VAL A 274 -16.14 21.50 24.92
CA VAL A 274 -17.29 20.57 24.93
C VAL A 274 -18.42 21.01 25.88
N GLU A 275 -18.11 21.71 26.97
CA GLU A 275 -19.14 22.23 27.90
C GLU A 275 -20.01 23.32 27.25
N ARG A 276 -19.49 24.06 26.29
CA ARG A 276 -20.23 25.08 25.50
C ARG A 276 -21.20 24.40 24.52
N MET A 277 -20.78 23.29 23.92
CA MET A 277 -21.60 22.54 22.97
C MET A 277 -22.76 21.80 23.65
N PHE A 278 -22.56 21.27 24.86
CA PHE A 278 -23.54 20.48 25.61
C PHE A 278 -24.07 21.22 26.84
N ARG A 279 -24.57 22.44 26.68
CA ARG A 279 -24.99 23.35 27.80
C ARG A 279 -26.02 22.73 28.75
N GLY A 280 -26.89 21.83 28.25
CA GLY A 280 -27.92 21.13 29.04
C GLY A 280 -27.38 19.96 29.87
N TYR A 281 -26.09 19.63 29.73
CA TYR A 281 -25.47 18.48 30.36
C TYR A 281 -24.24 18.87 31.18
N ARG A 282 -23.89 17.98 32.11
CA ARG A 282 -22.60 17.95 32.79
C ARG A 282 -21.74 16.86 32.11
N VAL A 283 -20.57 17.19 31.66
CA VAL A 283 -19.59 16.22 31.11
C VAL A 283 -18.97 15.46 32.28
N LEU A 284 -19.11 14.14 32.30
CA LEU A 284 -18.54 13.28 33.34
C LEU A 284 -17.18 12.73 32.95
N SER A 285 -17.02 12.33 31.67
CA SER A 285 -15.81 11.80 31.09
C SER A 285 -15.80 12.11 29.61
N ARG A 286 -14.60 12.15 29.03
CA ARG A 286 -14.40 12.35 27.60
C ARG A 286 -13.15 11.61 27.14
N ALA A 287 -13.14 11.20 25.88
CA ALA A 287 -11.97 10.56 25.24
C ALA A 287 -12.05 10.70 23.74
N ALA A 288 -10.91 10.95 23.10
CA ALA A 288 -10.82 10.83 21.66
C ALA A 288 -10.74 9.35 21.25
N PHE A 289 -11.40 9.02 20.14
CA PHE A 289 -11.37 7.67 19.55
C PHE A 289 -11.45 7.72 18.03
N ARG A 290 -11.05 6.64 17.38
CA ARG A 290 -11.30 6.39 15.97
C ARG A 290 -11.58 4.91 15.71
N VAL A 291 -12.27 4.62 14.61
CA VAL A 291 -12.59 3.25 14.19
C VAL A 291 -12.02 3.00 12.81
N THR A 292 -11.32 1.89 12.65
CA THR A 292 -10.90 1.35 11.34
C THR A 292 -11.95 0.34 10.88
N ARG A 293 -12.41 0.49 9.63
CA ARG A 293 -13.45 -0.37 9.04
C ARG A 293 -12.88 -1.22 7.93
N ASN A 294 -13.54 -2.34 7.65
CA ASN A 294 -13.26 -3.15 6.48
C ASN A 294 -13.39 -2.31 5.21
N SER A 295 -12.35 -2.29 4.41
CA SER A 295 -12.26 -1.55 3.14
C SER A 295 -11.95 -2.44 1.95
N ASN A 296 -12.10 -3.75 2.07
CA ASN A 296 -12.02 -4.64 0.94
C ASN A 296 -13.16 -4.36 -0.05
N LEU A 297 -12.84 -4.42 -1.34
CA LEU A 297 -13.83 -4.39 -2.41
C LEU A 297 -14.14 -5.84 -2.78
N TYR A 298 -15.39 -6.23 -2.63
CA TYR A 298 -15.90 -7.54 -3.04
C TYR A 298 -16.75 -7.32 -4.30
N LEU A 299 -16.15 -7.47 -5.47
CA LEU A 299 -16.88 -7.40 -6.73
C LEU A 299 -17.61 -8.74 -6.93
N GLN A 300 -18.93 -8.66 -7.05
CA GLN A 300 -19.71 -9.80 -7.52
C GLN A 300 -19.63 -9.82 -9.04
N GLU A 301 -19.23 -10.94 -9.59
CA GLU A 301 -19.24 -11.18 -11.04
C GLU A 301 -20.68 -11.39 -11.50
N GLU A 302 -21.44 -10.31 -11.68
CA GLU A 302 -22.70 -10.37 -12.41
C GLU A 302 -22.39 -10.13 -13.90
N GLU A 303 -22.72 -11.09 -14.74
CA GLU A 303 -22.43 -11.14 -16.19
C GLU A 303 -22.94 -9.95 -17.01
N SER A 304 -23.73 -9.04 -16.42
CA SER A 304 -24.41 -7.97 -17.14
C SER A 304 -24.00 -6.55 -16.77
N ARG A 305 -23.11 -6.36 -15.79
CA ARG A 305 -22.73 -5.00 -15.32
C ARG A 305 -21.33 -4.60 -15.76
N SER A 306 -21.17 -3.34 -16.12
CA SER A 306 -19.87 -2.73 -16.38
C SER A 306 -19.00 -2.79 -15.11
N VAL A 307 -17.73 -3.19 -15.25
CA VAL A 307 -16.72 -3.19 -14.15
C VAL A 307 -16.70 -1.83 -13.45
N LEU A 308 -16.84 -0.75 -14.19
CA LEU A 308 -16.84 0.63 -13.70
C LEU A 308 -18.04 0.90 -12.78
N GLU A 309 -19.23 0.40 -13.10
CA GLU A 309 -20.42 0.53 -12.28
C GLU A 309 -20.32 -0.32 -11.01
N SER A 310 -19.82 -1.54 -11.13
CA SER A 310 -19.59 -2.45 -9.99
C SER A 310 -18.59 -1.85 -8.99
N VAL A 311 -17.50 -1.26 -9.48
CA VAL A 311 -16.51 -0.57 -8.62
C VAL A 311 -17.14 0.66 -7.95
N ARG A 312 -17.99 1.44 -8.64
CA ARG A 312 -18.69 2.60 -8.04
C ARG A 312 -19.65 2.20 -6.92
N GLU A 313 -20.43 1.14 -7.13
CA GLU A 313 -21.36 0.63 -6.14
C GLU A 313 -20.61 0.12 -4.91
N GLU A 314 -19.52 -0.62 -5.11
CA GLU A 314 -18.71 -1.16 -4.04
C GLU A 314 -17.93 -0.09 -3.27
N LEU A 315 -17.50 0.98 -3.93
CA LEU A 315 -16.96 2.17 -3.26
C LEU A 315 -17.98 2.85 -2.33
N TYR A 316 -19.27 2.80 -2.69
CA TYR A 316 -20.35 3.25 -1.81
C TYR A 316 -20.54 2.29 -0.62
N ASN A 317 -20.53 0.98 -0.86
CA ASN A 317 -20.66 -0.06 0.16
C ASN A 317 -19.47 -0.06 1.13
N ARG A 318 -18.25 0.16 0.65
CA ARG A 318 -17.03 0.32 1.46
C ARG A 318 -17.17 1.36 2.58
N ARG A 319 -17.96 2.41 2.36
CA ARG A 319 -18.28 3.37 3.43
C ARG A 319 -19.13 2.75 4.55
N LYS A 320 -19.69 1.57 4.33
CA LYS A 320 -20.58 0.84 5.26
C LYS A 320 -19.88 -0.36 5.92
N GLY A 321 -18.65 -0.66 5.57
CA GLY A 321 -17.93 -1.82 6.10
C GLY A 321 -17.93 -1.90 7.62
N ASP A 322 -17.85 -3.13 8.13
CA ASP A 322 -17.88 -3.42 9.56
C ASP A 322 -16.65 -2.87 10.27
N ALA A 323 -16.78 -2.57 11.54
CA ALA A 323 -15.66 -2.10 12.33
C ALA A 323 -14.71 -3.28 12.60
N VAL A 324 -13.41 -3.01 12.42
CA VAL A 324 -12.34 -4.01 12.60
C VAL A 324 -11.49 -3.68 13.82
N ARG A 325 -11.27 -2.38 14.09
CA ARG A 325 -10.44 -1.92 15.21
C ARG A 325 -10.93 -0.58 15.73
N MET A 326 -10.90 -0.41 17.04
CA MET A 326 -11.07 0.88 17.71
C MET A 326 -9.80 1.28 18.44
N GLU A 327 -9.29 2.48 18.17
CA GLU A 327 -8.27 3.13 18.99
C GLU A 327 -8.93 4.21 19.83
N ILE A 328 -8.59 4.25 21.11
CA ILE A 328 -9.19 5.16 22.09
C ILE A 328 -8.12 5.59 23.11
N GLU A 329 -8.20 6.85 23.57
CA GLU A 329 -7.32 7.31 24.63
C GLU A 329 -7.38 6.42 25.88
N SER A 330 -6.22 6.06 26.44
CA SER A 330 -6.10 5.20 27.63
C SER A 330 -6.84 5.75 28.85
N ALA A 331 -6.98 7.09 28.95
CA ALA A 331 -7.72 7.79 29.99
C ALA A 331 -9.25 7.64 29.86
N ALA A 332 -9.76 6.99 28.81
CA ALA A 332 -11.18 6.78 28.63
C ALA A 332 -11.78 5.95 29.77
N SER A 333 -12.95 6.37 30.29
CA SER A 333 -13.66 5.58 31.30
C SER A 333 -14.13 4.23 30.74
N ALA A 334 -14.16 3.20 31.59
CA ALA A 334 -14.62 1.87 31.21
C ALA A 334 -16.02 1.91 30.57
N GLU A 335 -16.91 2.79 31.07
CA GLU A 335 -18.26 2.97 30.54
C GLU A 335 -18.27 3.49 29.08
N ILE A 336 -17.40 4.46 28.73
CA ILE A 336 -17.27 4.94 27.36
C ILE A 336 -16.76 3.80 26.46
N VAL A 337 -15.72 3.12 26.89
CA VAL A 337 -15.09 2.02 26.10
C VAL A 337 -16.10 0.93 25.83
N GLU A 338 -16.82 0.46 26.86
CA GLU A 338 -17.78 -0.63 26.71
C GLU A 338 -18.98 -0.26 25.83
N ARG A 339 -19.49 0.96 25.96
CA ARG A 339 -20.59 1.44 25.09
C ARG A 339 -20.15 1.56 23.62
N LEU A 340 -18.96 2.08 23.37
CA LEU A 340 -18.43 2.16 22.00
C LEU A 340 -18.16 0.77 21.44
N ARG A 341 -17.51 -0.11 22.22
CA ARG A 341 -17.22 -1.49 21.82
C ARG A 341 -18.51 -2.24 21.40
N THR A 342 -19.55 -2.14 22.23
CA THR A 342 -20.85 -2.76 21.95
C THR A 342 -21.52 -2.16 20.73
N ASN A 343 -21.48 -0.82 20.54
CA ASN A 343 -22.07 -0.18 19.36
C ASN A 343 -21.37 -0.51 18.05
N PHE A 344 -20.07 -0.79 18.10
CA PHE A 344 -19.28 -1.18 16.92
C PHE A 344 -19.14 -2.69 16.76
N GLU A 345 -19.77 -3.49 17.64
CA GLU A 345 -19.77 -4.96 17.63
C GLU A 345 -18.33 -5.54 17.66
N LEU A 346 -17.42 -4.90 18.43
CA LEU A 346 -16.02 -5.29 18.51
C LEU A 346 -15.77 -6.26 19.65
N ASP A 347 -14.88 -7.20 19.45
CA ASP A 347 -14.30 -8.02 20.48
C ASP A 347 -13.30 -7.22 21.35
N PRO A 348 -13.02 -7.65 22.59
CA PRO A 348 -12.11 -6.94 23.47
C PRO A 348 -10.69 -6.73 22.89
N TRP A 349 -10.17 -7.67 22.13
CA TRP A 349 -8.84 -7.56 21.49
C TRP A 349 -8.78 -6.53 20.37
N GLN A 350 -9.92 -6.15 19.79
CA GLN A 350 -10.02 -5.14 18.74
C GLN A 350 -9.97 -3.70 19.28
N VAL A 351 -9.90 -3.54 20.62
CA VAL A 351 -9.84 -2.25 21.29
C VAL A 351 -8.43 -1.92 21.73
N PHE A 352 -7.83 -0.91 21.13
CA PHE A 352 -6.47 -0.44 21.39
C PHE A 352 -6.53 0.84 22.24
N ARG A 353 -6.05 0.77 23.48
CA ARG A 353 -5.95 1.92 24.37
C ARG A 353 -4.59 2.58 24.18
N THR A 354 -4.58 3.85 23.83
CA THR A 354 -3.36 4.56 23.45
C THR A 354 -3.11 5.81 24.31
N ASP A 355 -1.85 6.08 24.61
CA ASP A 355 -1.43 7.24 25.41
C ASP A 355 -1.26 8.50 24.54
N ALA A 356 -2.29 8.98 23.92
CA ALA A 356 -2.35 10.17 23.07
C ALA A 356 -1.06 10.55 22.29
N PRO A 357 -1.18 11.09 21.08
CA PRO A 357 -2.42 11.39 20.38
C PRO A 357 -3.01 10.17 19.67
N VAL A 358 -4.30 9.98 19.70
CA VAL A 358 -4.96 8.99 18.83
C VAL A 358 -4.64 9.31 17.38
N ASN A 359 -4.25 8.27 16.59
CA ASN A 359 -3.88 8.42 15.18
C ASN A 359 -2.51 9.07 14.94
N LEU A 360 -1.43 8.34 15.24
CA LEU A 360 -0.04 8.77 14.99
C LEU A 360 0.27 9.05 13.51
N ALA A 361 -0.49 8.47 12.57
CA ALA A 361 -0.32 8.74 11.13
C ALA A 361 -0.46 10.24 10.78
N ARG A 362 -1.17 11.01 11.60
CA ARG A 362 -1.35 12.46 11.40
C ARG A 362 -0.11 13.28 11.73
N LEU A 363 0.87 12.73 12.41
CA LEU A 363 2.17 13.35 12.63
C LEU A 363 2.95 13.55 11.32
N MET A 364 2.56 12.88 10.23
CA MET A 364 3.12 13.07 8.88
C MET A 364 3.11 14.53 8.42
N SER A 365 2.19 15.36 8.91
CA SER A 365 2.13 16.78 8.56
C SER A 365 3.15 17.66 9.32
N LEU A 366 3.66 17.20 10.47
CA LEU A 366 4.55 18.02 11.34
C LEU A 366 5.81 18.50 10.61
N PRO A 367 6.54 17.66 9.84
CA PRO A 367 7.73 18.13 9.11
C PRO A 367 7.45 19.26 8.13
N GLY A 368 6.26 19.31 7.52
CA GLY A 368 5.85 20.40 6.62
C GLY A 368 5.59 21.72 7.35
N LEU A 369 5.18 21.65 8.62
CA LEU A 369 4.85 22.82 9.43
C LEU A 369 6.09 23.44 10.13
N VAL A 370 7.21 22.74 10.16
CA VAL A 370 8.42 23.16 10.88
C VAL A 370 9.51 23.57 9.88
N ALA A 371 9.87 24.84 9.88
CA ALA A 371 10.94 25.41 9.04
C ALA A 371 12.32 25.19 9.67
N ARG A 372 12.76 23.93 9.80
CA ARG A 372 14.07 23.51 10.34
C ARG A 372 14.74 22.52 9.37
N PRO A 373 15.48 23.02 8.34
CA PRO A 373 16.14 22.15 7.34
C PRO A 373 17.12 21.15 7.97
N GLY A 374 17.87 21.54 9.02
CA GLY A 374 18.82 20.65 9.70
C GLY A 374 18.20 19.43 10.39
N LEU A 375 16.88 19.40 10.59
CA LEU A 375 16.14 18.27 11.16
C LEU A 375 15.49 17.36 10.10
N LYS A 376 15.78 17.59 8.81
CA LYS A 376 15.27 16.83 7.66
C LYS A 376 16.43 16.33 6.81
N TYR A 377 16.18 15.33 5.98
CA TYR A 377 17.14 14.99 4.93
C TYR A 377 17.32 16.18 3.98
N THR A 378 18.57 16.45 3.60
CA THR A 378 18.86 17.41 2.51
C THR A 378 18.18 16.92 1.24
N GLU A 379 17.51 17.81 0.52
CA GLU A 379 16.87 17.47 -0.74
C GLU A 379 17.89 16.85 -1.70
N PHE A 380 17.48 15.79 -2.38
CA PHE A 380 18.31 15.09 -3.34
C PHE A 380 17.66 15.13 -4.71
N HIS A 381 18.38 15.64 -5.67
CA HIS A 381 18.05 15.63 -7.08
C HIS A 381 18.92 14.60 -7.78
N GLY A 382 18.29 13.67 -8.50
CA GLY A 382 19.02 12.67 -9.27
C GLY A 382 19.77 13.29 -10.45
N ARG A 383 20.79 12.58 -10.91
CA ARG A 383 21.58 12.96 -12.08
C ARG A 383 20.69 13.07 -13.32
N HIS A 384 20.85 14.13 -14.09
CA HIS A 384 20.20 14.27 -15.39
C HIS A 384 20.90 13.43 -16.47
N THR A 385 20.13 12.85 -17.38
CA THR A 385 20.67 12.17 -18.55
C THR A 385 20.97 13.20 -19.62
N HIS A 386 22.22 13.28 -20.04
CA HIS A 386 22.63 14.11 -21.15
C HIS A 386 22.60 13.28 -22.44
N LEU A 387 22.07 13.87 -23.52
CA LEU A 387 22.13 13.26 -24.84
C LEU A 387 23.56 13.37 -25.42
N SER A 388 23.95 12.39 -26.20
CA SER A 388 25.20 12.47 -26.96
C SER A 388 25.17 13.72 -27.86
N PRO A 389 26.28 14.43 -28.02
CA PRO A 389 26.37 15.57 -28.96
C PRO A 389 26.00 15.24 -30.42
N LYS A 390 25.95 13.95 -30.75
CA LYS A 390 25.55 13.44 -32.06
C LYS A 390 24.07 13.18 -32.21
N SER A 391 23.31 13.20 -31.11
CA SER A 391 21.88 12.91 -31.09
C SER A 391 21.07 14.20 -31.03
N ALA A 392 20.20 14.41 -32.02
CA ALA A 392 19.35 15.58 -32.07
C ALA A 392 18.22 15.51 -31.04
N ASN A 393 17.81 14.31 -30.67
CA ASN A 393 16.71 14.03 -29.72
C ASN A 393 16.89 12.65 -29.08
N LEU A 394 16.01 12.33 -28.13
CA LEU A 394 16.05 11.07 -27.38
C LEU A 394 15.83 9.84 -28.29
N PHE A 395 15.01 9.93 -29.34
CA PHE A 395 14.80 8.81 -30.27
C PHE A 395 16.05 8.48 -31.09
N ASP A 396 16.82 9.50 -31.46
CA ASP A 396 18.13 9.30 -32.15
C ASP A 396 19.14 8.59 -31.22
N GLU A 397 19.17 8.97 -29.96
CA GLU A 397 19.98 8.31 -28.92
C GLU A 397 19.63 6.83 -28.80
N LEU A 398 18.31 6.53 -28.65
CA LEU A 398 17.81 5.17 -28.48
C LEU A 398 18.05 4.25 -29.68
N ARG A 399 18.26 4.80 -30.87
CA ARG A 399 18.66 3.99 -32.04
C ARG A 399 20.10 3.48 -31.93
N THR A 400 20.93 4.10 -31.11
CA THR A 400 22.32 3.73 -30.95
C THR A 400 22.55 2.85 -29.73
N HIS A 401 21.84 3.06 -28.64
CA HIS A 401 21.96 2.27 -27.42
C HIS A 401 20.79 2.45 -26.49
N ASP A 402 20.57 1.48 -25.63
CA ASP A 402 19.59 1.52 -24.56
C ASP A 402 19.99 2.52 -23.47
N ILE A 403 19.03 3.13 -22.79
CA ILE A 403 19.24 3.99 -21.62
C ILE A 403 18.67 3.28 -20.39
N LEU A 404 19.54 2.98 -19.41
CA LEU A 404 19.18 2.39 -18.13
C LEU A 404 19.26 3.45 -17.03
N LEU A 405 18.16 3.68 -16.33
CA LEU A 405 18.05 4.63 -15.23
C LEU A 405 17.78 3.90 -13.92
N HIS A 406 18.38 4.38 -12.83
CA HIS A 406 18.14 3.92 -11.48
C HIS A 406 17.62 5.08 -10.63
N HIS A 407 16.29 5.19 -10.52
CA HIS A 407 15.64 6.23 -9.71
C HIS A 407 15.81 5.96 -8.22
N PRO A 408 15.86 6.99 -7.37
CA PRO A 408 15.90 8.43 -7.66
C PRO A 408 17.32 8.95 -7.99
N PHE A 409 18.33 8.07 -8.07
CA PHE A 409 19.74 8.43 -8.29
C PHE A 409 19.96 9.00 -9.70
N ASP A 410 19.27 8.43 -10.70
CA ASP A 410 19.07 9.06 -12.00
C ASP A 410 17.69 9.73 -12.02
N SER A 411 17.60 10.94 -12.57
CA SER A 411 16.38 11.74 -12.60
C SER A 411 15.26 11.06 -13.41
N TYR A 412 14.04 11.11 -12.89
CA TYR A 412 12.85 10.61 -13.59
C TYR A 412 12.44 11.50 -14.77
N THR A 413 12.97 12.73 -14.84
CA THR A 413 12.66 13.67 -15.93
C THR A 413 12.99 13.13 -17.32
N THR A 414 13.92 12.18 -17.44
CA THR A 414 14.22 11.52 -18.73
C THR A 414 13.01 10.68 -19.21
N VAL A 415 12.31 10.01 -18.31
CA VAL A 415 11.08 9.25 -18.64
C VAL A 415 9.94 10.21 -18.99
N GLU A 416 9.79 11.32 -18.26
CA GLU A 416 8.80 12.36 -18.56
C GLU A 416 9.04 12.94 -19.95
N LYS A 417 10.29 13.34 -20.23
CA LYS A 417 10.70 13.87 -21.54
C LYS A 417 10.51 12.88 -22.69
N PHE A 418 10.69 11.58 -22.45
CA PHE A 418 10.43 10.56 -23.47
C PHE A 418 8.97 10.58 -23.92
N ILE A 419 8.03 10.71 -22.97
CA ILE A 419 6.58 10.73 -23.24
C ILE A 419 6.16 12.09 -23.80
N GLU A 420 6.62 13.19 -23.21
CA GLU A 420 6.35 14.56 -23.67
C GLU A 420 6.88 14.78 -25.10
N SER A 421 8.14 14.41 -25.38
CA SER A 421 8.71 14.52 -26.72
C SER A 421 7.95 13.67 -27.75
N ALA A 422 7.42 12.50 -27.35
CA ALA A 422 6.58 11.69 -28.23
C ALA A 422 5.22 12.35 -28.50
N ALA A 423 4.66 13.06 -27.53
CA ALA A 423 3.42 13.79 -27.69
C ALA A 423 3.60 14.96 -28.68
N ASP A 424 4.73 15.65 -28.61
CA ASP A 424 5.00 16.84 -29.44
C ASP A 424 5.55 16.49 -30.84
N ASP A 425 6.22 15.35 -31.03
CA ASP A 425 6.84 14.98 -32.30
C ASP A 425 5.81 14.54 -33.35
N PRO A 426 5.61 15.30 -34.45
CA PRO A 426 4.66 14.93 -35.51
C PRO A 426 5.01 13.62 -36.23
N ALA A 427 6.23 13.14 -36.13
CA ALA A 427 6.65 11.85 -36.69
C ALA A 427 6.16 10.65 -35.86
N VAL A 428 5.79 10.85 -34.59
CA VAL A 428 5.14 9.82 -33.77
C VAL A 428 3.67 9.68 -34.19
N VAL A 429 3.30 8.48 -34.60
CA VAL A 429 1.96 8.18 -35.12
C VAL A 429 1.06 7.47 -34.11
N SER A 430 1.65 6.78 -33.11
CA SER A 430 0.88 6.10 -32.06
C SER A 430 1.66 6.07 -30.74
N MET A 431 0.91 6.21 -29.65
CA MET A 431 1.39 6.10 -28.27
C MET A 431 0.54 5.11 -27.50
N LYS A 432 1.17 4.19 -26.73
CA LYS A 432 0.47 3.25 -25.85
C LYS A 432 1.11 3.28 -24.48
N GLN A 433 0.29 3.31 -23.40
CA GLN A 433 0.81 3.40 -22.04
C GLN A 433 -0.08 2.68 -21.03
N THR A 434 0.54 2.04 -20.02
CA THR A 434 -0.17 1.52 -18.85
C THR A 434 -0.17 2.56 -17.73
N LEU A 435 -1.29 2.76 -17.05
CA LEU A 435 -1.40 3.66 -15.90
C LEU A 435 -1.99 2.92 -14.70
N TYR A 436 -1.30 2.98 -13.55
CA TYR A 436 -1.74 2.36 -12.32
C TYR A 436 -2.11 3.40 -11.25
N ARG A 437 -1.24 4.38 -11.02
CA ARG A 437 -1.43 5.53 -10.12
C ARG A 437 -0.85 6.76 -10.78
N THR A 438 -1.68 7.72 -11.11
CA THR A 438 -1.26 9.03 -11.62
C THR A 438 -1.94 10.15 -10.82
N SER A 439 -1.62 11.39 -11.08
CA SER A 439 -2.29 12.55 -10.53
C SER A 439 -2.91 13.38 -11.65
N ALA A 440 -4.00 14.10 -11.38
CA ALA A 440 -4.64 14.97 -12.38
C ALA A 440 -3.68 16.06 -12.91
N ASP A 441 -2.75 16.51 -12.04
CA ASP A 441 -1.75 17.50 -12.42
C ASP A 441 -0.46 16.87 -13.00
N SER A 442 -0.53 15.58 -13.39
CA SER A 442 0.62 14.89 -13.97
C SER A 442 0.92 15.43 -15.37
N PRO A 443 2.18 15.85 -15.66
CA PRO A 443 2.59 16.21 -17.02
C PRO A 443 2.29 15.11 -18.04
N LEU A 444 2.40 13.85 -17.63
CA LEU A 444 2.12 12.69 -18.48
C LEU A 444 0.65 12.58 -18.87
N PHE A 445 -0.28 12.91 -17.96
CA PHE A 445 -1.71 12.94 -18.28
C PHE A 445 -1.98 13.98 -19.38
N LYS A 446 -1.44 15.18 -19.20
CA LYS A 446 -1.56 16.27 -20.15
C LYS A 446 -0.96 15.90 -21.52
N ALA A 447 0.25 15.35 -21.55
CA ALA A 447 0.92 14.94 -22.78
C ALA A 447 0.09 13.91 -23.59
N LEU A 448 -0.49 12.91 -22.91
CA LEU A 448 -1.33 11.89 -23.56
C LEU A 448 -2.64 12.45 -24.11
N THR A 449 -3.30 13.35 -23.38
CA THR A 449 -4.56 13.97 -23.83
C THR A 449 -4.34 14.97 -24.97
N GLU A 450 -3.24 15.72 -24.96
CA GLU A 450 -2.87 16.60 -26.06
C GLU A 450 -2.47 15.81 -27.32
N ALA A 451 -1.72 14.72 -27.15
CA ALA A 451 -1.33 13.84 -28.25
C ALA A 451 -2.54 13.22 -28.97
N ALA A 452 -3.61 12.88 -28.23
CA ALA A 452 -4.81 12.26 -28.79
C ALA A 452 -5.53 13.14 -29.85
N GLN A 453 -5.26 14.44 -29.89
CA GLN A 453 -5.81 15.34 -30.91
C GLN A 453 -5.23 15.08 -32.32
N SER A 454 -4.08 14.44 -32.42
CA SER A 454 -3.38 14.24 -33.71
C SER A 454 -2.76 12.86 -33.90
N LYS A 455 -2.82 11.99 -32.90
CA LYS A 455 -2.18 10.68 -32.87
C LYS A 455 -3.11 9.62 -32.29
N GLU A 456 -2.85 8.37 -32.63
CA GLU A 456 -3.51 7.22 -31.97
C GLU A 456 -2.94 7.00 -30.58
N VAL A 457 -3.69 7.36 -29.54
CA VAL A 457 -3.29 7.18 -28.14
C VAL A 457 -4.14 6.09 -27.49
N THR A 458 -3.48 5.08 -26.94
CA THR A 458 -4.11 3.98 -26.19
C THR A 458 -3.58 3.95 -24.76
N VAL A 459 -4.48 3.97 -23.79
CA VAL A 459 -4.11 3.89 -22.38
C VAL A 459 -4.81 2.71 -21.70
N VAL A 460 -4.08 1.88 -20.99
CA VAL A 460 -4.63 0.82 -20.14
C VAL A 460 -4.59 1.29 -18.70
N ILE A 461 -5.77 1.52 -18.09
CA ILE A 461 -5.91 2.05 -16.73
C ILE A 461 -6.33 0.94 -15.76
N GLU A 462 -5.62 0.81 -14.63
CA GLU A 462 -6.01 -0.07 -13.54
C GLU A 462 -7.03 0.61 -12.62
N LEU A 463 -8.31 0.25 -12.73
CA LEU A 463 -9.37 0.84 -11.91
C LEU A 463 -9.29 0.46 -10.44
N MET A 464 -8.84 -0.74 -10.14
CA MET A 464 -8.79 -1.29 -8.78
C MET A 464 -7.46 -1.01 -8.07
N ALA A 465 -6.77 0.09 -8.45
CA ALA A 465 -5.63 0.59 -7.69
C ALA A 465 -6.11 1.07 -6.32
N ARG A 466 -5.76 0.35 -5.25
CA ARG A 466 -6.28 0.58 -3.89
C ARG A 466 -6.15 2.03 -3.46
N PHE A 467 -7.26 2.60 -2.96
CA PHE A 467 -7.43 3.99 -2.51
C PHE A 467 -7.41 5.06 -3.61
N ASP A 468 -7.14 4.69 -4.86
CA ASP A 468 -7.13 5.58 -6.01
C ASP A 468 -8.30 5.31 -6.98
N GLU A 469 -9.17 4.36 -6.66
CA GLU A 469 -10.24 3.87 -7.53
C GLU A 469 -11.14 5.01 -8.05
N ALA A 470 -11.61 5.87 -7.14
CA ALA A 470 -12.46 7.01 -7.53
C ALA A 470 -11.74 8.03 -8.43
N SER A 471 -10.44 8.20 -8.24
CA SER A 471 -9.62 9.07 -9.09
C SER A 471 -9.39 8.44 -10.46
N ASN A 472 -9.06 7.16 -10.50
CA ASN A 472 -8.82 6.43 -11.75
C ASN A 472 -10.08 6.38 -12.64
N ILE A 473 -11.27 6.22 -12.04
CA ILE A 473 -12.55 6.30 -12.76
C ILE A 473 -12.73 7.68 -13.41
N ARG A 474 -12.48 8.74 -12.67
CA ARG A 474 -12.60 10.11 -13.19
C ARG A 474 -11.63 10.36 -14.33
N TRP A 475 -10.38 9.95 -14.18
CA TRP A 475 -9.35 10.13 -15.23
C TRP A 475 -9.62 9.30 -16.48
N ALA A 476 -10.19 8.10 -16.33
CA ALA A 476 -10.64 7.32 -17.48
C ALA A 476 -11.61 8.11 -18.34
N HIS A 477 -12.63 8.73 -17.73
CA HIS A 477 -13.59 9.56 -18.45
C HIS A 477 -12.95 10.83 -19.05
N GLU A 478 -12.11 11.54 -18.29
CA GLU A 478 -11.43 12.74 -18.80
C GLU A 478 -10.53 12.43 -20.01
N MET A 479 -9.88 11.26 -20.04
CA MET A 479 -9.10 10.79 -21.19
C MET A 479 -9.99 10.39 -22.37
N GLU A 480 -11.08 9.67 -22.14
CA GLU A 480 -12.07 9.31 -23.18
C GLU A 480 -12.64 10.57 -23.83
N ASP A 481 -13.03 11.57 -23.03
CA ASP A 481 -13.54 12.85 -23.52
C ASP A 481 -12.50 13.62 -24.35
N ALA A 482 -11.21 13.42 -24.09
CA ALA A 482 -10.10 13.99 -24.85
C ALA A 482 -9.76 13.20 -26.14
N GLY A 483 -10.42 12.06 -26.40
CA GLY A 483 -10.20 11.22 -27.57
C GLY A 483 -9.15 10.11 -27.39
N VAL A 484 -8.71 9.84 -26.18
CA VAL A 484 -7.81 8.71 -25.87
C VAL A 484 -8.60 7.40 -25.89
N GLY A 485 -8.09 6.36 -26.52
CA GLY A 485 -8.61 5.00 -26.41
C GLY A 485 -8.28 4.41 -25.04
N VAL A 486 -9.26 4.39 -24.14
CA VAL A 486 -9.08 3.90 -22.76
C VAL A 486 -9.54 2.45 -22.63
N PHE A 487 -8.70 1.63 -22.03
CA PHE A 487 -8.97 0.21 -21.72
C PHE A 487 -8.79 -0.02 -20.23
N LEU A 488 -9.65 -0.85 -19.64
CA LEU A 488 -9.66 -1.12 -18.20
C LEU A 488 -8.89 -2.41 -17.84
N GLY A 489 -8.08 -2.90 -18.77
CA GLY A 489 -7.36 -4.15 -18.62
C GLY A 489 -8.24 -5.39 -18.80
N ILE A 490 -7.79 -6.53 -18.31
CA ILE A 490 -8.45 -7.83 -18.41
C ILE A 490 -9.27 -8.08 -17.15
N LEU A 491 -10.51 -8.54 -17.30
CA LEU A 491 -11.38 -8.86 -16.17
C LEU A 491 -10.74 -9.93 -15.27
N GLY A 492 -10.76 -9.71 -13.96
CA GLY A 492 -10.14 -10.63 -13.00
C GLY A 492 -8.61 -10.49 -12.84
N LEU A 493 -7.92 -9.80 -13.75
CA LEU A 493 -6.48 -9.56 -13.70
C LEU A 493 -6.16 -8.08 -13.48
N LYS A 494 -5.37 -7.76 -12.45
CA LYS A 494 -4.92 -6.37 -12.23
C LYS A 494 -3.74 -6.01 -13.13
N THR A 495 -3.87 -4.97 -13.93
CA THR A 495 -2.78 -4.44 -14.75
C THR A 495 -1.73 -3.79 -13.87
N HIS A 496 -0.54 -4.39 -13.78
CA HIS A 496 0.53 -3.90 -12.93
C HIS A 496 1.88 -3.71 -13.64
N CYS A 497 2.03 -4.13 -14.89
CA CYS A 497 3.21 -3.81 -15.70
C CYS A 497 3.32 -2.30 -15.98
N LYS A 498 4.53 -1.79 -16.12
CA LYS A 498 4.83 -0.38 -16.40
C LYS A 498 5.50 -0.30 -17.76
N LEU A 499 4.67 -0.07 -18.77
CA LEU A 499 5.07 -0.08 -20.17
C LEU A 499 4.56 1.18 -20.87
N ALA A 500 5.43 1.78 -21.71
CA ALA A 500 5.03 2.75 -22.72
C ALA A 500 5.66 2.37 -24.05
N LEU A 501 4.90 2.55 -25.13
CA LEU A 501 5.31 2.22 -26.50
C LEU A 501 4.96 3.36 -27.44
N MET A 502 5.97 3.88 -28.13
CA MET A 502 5.85 4.92 -29.15
C MET A 502 6.13 4.32 -30.53
N VAL A 503 5.29 4.62 -31.49
CA VAL A 503 5.49 4.22 -32.89
C VAL A 503 5.77 5.48 -33.69
N ARG A 504 6.95 5.55 -34.31
CA ARG A 504 7.48 6.74 -34.99
C ARG A 504 7.88 6.41 -36.42
N ARG A 505 7.60 7.32 -37.32
CA ARG A 505 8.15 7.30 -38.69
C ARG A 505 9.46 8.10 -38.68
N ASP A 506 10.57 7.39 -38.71
CA ASP A 506 11.88 7.98 -38.65
C ASP A 506 12.29 8.71 -39.97
N PRO A 507 13.35 9.55 -39.95
CA PRO A 507 13.76 10.34 -41.13
C PRO A 507 14.09 9.49 -42.37
N ASP A 508 14.46 8.22 -42.19
CA ASP A 508 14.68 7.27 -43.27
C ASP A 508 13.42 6.66 -43.86
N GLY A 509 12.22 7.09 -43.36
CA GLY A 509 10.91 6.60 -43.78
C GLY A 509 10.46 5.31 -43.09
N ALA A 510 11.34 4.65 -42.34
CA ALA A 510 10.98 3.43 -41.60
C ALA A 510 10.12 3.70 -40.38
N ILE A 511 9.17 2.82 -40.13
CA ILE A 511 8.37 2.85 -38.89
C ILE A 511 9.12 2.04 -37.84
N ARG A 512 9.49 2.73 -36.74
CA ARG A 512 10.18 2.10 -35.59
C ARG A 512 9.37 2.23 -34.33
N ARG A 513 9.62 1.30 -33.41
CA ARG A 513 9.04 1.30 -32.09
C ARG A 513 10.10 1.69 -31.07
N TYR A 514 9.69 2.50 -30.09
CA TYR A 514 10.50 2.91 -28.95
C TYR A 514 9.72 2.60 -27.69
N ALA A 515 10.35 1.98 -26.71
CA ALA A 515 9.66 1.55 -25.51
C ALA A 515 10.35 2.04 -24.24
N HIS A 516 9.54 2.31 -23.23
CA HIS A 516 9.94 2.40 -21.85
C HIS A 516 9.37 1.20 -21.09
N LEU A 517 10.23 0.52 -20.33
CA LEU A 517 9.87 -0.55 -19.41
C LEU A 517 10.38 -0.18 -18.02
N GLY A 518 9.51 -0.29 -16.99
CA GLY A 518 9.84 0.15 -15.65
C GLY A 518 9.44 -0.82 -14.55
N THR A 519 10.15 -0.74 -13.42
CA THR A 519 9.77 -1.42 -12.18
C THR A 519 8.78 -0.57 -11.37
N GLY A 520 8.79 0.75 -11.54
CA GLY A 520 8.01 1.75 -10.81
C GLY A 520 6.87 2.37 -11.60
N ASN A 521 5.87 2.89 -10.90
CA ASN A 521 4.72 3.54 -11.51
C ASN A 521 5.08 4.87 -12.19
N TYR A 522 4.29 5.29 -13.18
CA TYR A 522 4.41 6.60 -13.83
C TYR A 522 3.92 7.73 -12.92
N ASN A 523 4.74 8.09 -11.93
CA ASN A 523 4.43 9.14 -10.96
C ASN A 523 5.73 9.82 -10.49
N SER A 524 5.93 11.08 -10.89
CA SER A 524 7.11 11.88 -10.60
C SER A 524 7.36 12.12 -9.10
N VAL A 525 6.31 12.17 -8.28
CA VAL A 525 6.45 12.35 -6.84
C VAL A 525 7.02 11.10 -6.18
N THR A 526 6.46 9.93 -6.53
CA THR A 526 6.96 8.67 -5.98
C THR A 526 8.33 8.29 -6.53
N ALA A 527 8.64 8.64 -7.80
CA ALA A 527 9.93 8.38 -8.41
C ALA A 527 11.11 9.12 -7.74
N ARG A 528 10.84 10.19 -6.96
CA ARG A 528 11.84 10.87 -6.12
C ARG A 528 12.05 10.22 -4.75
N GLN A 529 11.22 9.27 -4.37
CA GLN A 529 11.20 8.64 -3.04
C GLN A 529 11.42 7.13 -3.08
N TYR A 530 11.19 6.49 -4.24
CA TYR A 530 11.28 5.05 -4.43
C TYR A 530 12.49 4.71 -5.29
N THR A 531 13.17 3.62 -4.97
CA THR A 531 14.20 3.09 -5.87
C THR A 531 13.53 2.26 -6.95
N ASP A 532 13.74 2.62 -8.22
CA ASP A 532 13.16 1.91 -9.36
C ASP A 532 14.15 1.86 -10.53
N ILE A 533 13.94 0.89 -11.43
CA ILE A 533 14.72 0.77 -12.68
C ILE A 533 13.80 1.14 -13.84
N SER A 534 14.34 1.93 -14.78
CA SER A 534 13.71 2.23 -16.07
C SER A 534 14.67 1.84 -17.19
N LEU A 535 14.15 1.17 -18.21
CA LEU A 535 14.84 0.88 -19.47
C LEU A 535 14.12 1.59 -20.60
N LEU A 536 14.84 2.43 -21.33
CA LEU A 536 14.40 3.01 -22.59
C LEU A 536 15.16 2.32 -23.72
N THR A 537 14.45 1.83 -24.75
CA THR A 537 15.03 1.01 -25.81
C THR A 537 14.30 1.19 -27.15
N ALA A 538 15.04 1.00 -28.24
CA ALA A 538 14.49 0.86 -29.59
C ALA A 538 14.75 -0.55 -30.16
N ARG A 539 15.25 -1.49 -29.36
CA ARG A 539 15.54 -2.86 -29.81
C ARG A 539 14.28 -3.54 -30.33
N PRO A 540 14.30 -4.04 -31.59
CA PRO A 540 13.11 -4.56 -32.24
C PRO A 540 12.43 -5.71 -31.47
N GLU A 541 13.23 -6.64 -30.91
CA GLU A 541 12.72 -7.80 -30.16
C GLU A 541 12.00 -7.41 -28.87
N ILE A 542 12.54 -6.43 -28.11
CA ILE A 542 11.90 -5.93 -26.87
C ILE A 542 10.66 -5.12 -27.21
N THR A 543 10.77 -4.19 -28.17
CA THR A 543 9.64 -3.31 -28.52
C THR A 543 8.50 -4.07 -29.20
N PHE A 544 8.78 -5.16 -29.94
CA PHE A 544 7.77 -6.06 -30.46
C PHE A 544 7.06 -6.82 -29.32
N ALA A 545 7.82 -7.34 -28.35
CA ALA A 545 7.24 -8.02 -27.20
C ALA A 545 6.36 -7.07 -26.36
N VAL A 546 6.77 -5.80 -26.14
CA VAL A 546 5.92 -4.77 -25.51
C VAL A 546 4.64 -4.56 -26.32
N HIS A 547 4.71 -4.48 -27.66
CA HIS A 547 3.53 -4.39 -28.50
C HIS A 547 2.60 -5.59 -28.32
N SER A 548 3.15 -6.79 -28.22
CA SER A 548 2.40 -8.04 -27.98
C SER A 548 1.67 -7.98 -26.62
N VAL A 549 2.33 -7.45 -25.56
CA VAL A 549 1.69 -7.26 -24.25
C VAL A 549 0.51 -6.29 -24.35
N PHE A 550 0.63 -5.18 -25.09
CA PHE A 550 -0.51 -4.28 -25.30
C PHE A 550 -1.66 -4.95 -26.05
N ARG A 551 -1.37 -5.77 -27.07
CA ARG A 551 -2.42 -6.56 -27.75
C ARG A 551 -3.15 -7.50 -26.80
N TYR A 552 -2.42 -8.16 -25.92
CA TYR A 552 -3.02 -9.00 -24.89
C TYR A 552 -3.90 -8.18 -23.95
N LEU A 553 -3.42 -7.04 -23.45
CA LEU A 553 -4.16 -6.18 -22.49
C LEU A 553 -5.42 -5.53 -23.07
N THR A 554 -5.47 -5.31 -24.39
CA THR A 554 -6.59 -4.59 -25.04
C THR A 554 -7.57 -5.50 -25.78
N ALA A 555 -7.16 -6.69 -26.21
CA ALA A 555 -7.95 -7.57 -27.05
C ALA A 555 -8.05 -9.00 -26.52
N GLU A 556 -7.40 -9.32 -25.41
CA GLU A 556 -7.28 -10.69 -24.86
C GLU A 556 -6.90 -11.74 -25.92
N SER A 557 -6.19 -11.27 -26.98
CA SER A 557 -5.86 -12.12 -28.11
C SER A 557 -4.63 -12.96 -27.81
N ASP A 558 -4.68 -14.24 -28.19
CA ASP A 558 -3.49 -15.09 -28.22
C ASP A 558 -2.41 -14.46 -29.09
N VAL A 559 -1.19 -14.41 -28.57
CA VAL A 559 -0.02 -13.86 -29.25
C VAL A 559 0.99 -15.00 -29.41
N GLU A 560 1.61 -15.08 -30.56
CA GLU A 560 2.58 -16.17 -30.87
C GLU A 560 3.73 -16.21 -29.85
N SER A 561 4.20 -15.04 -29.37
CA SER A 561 5.29 -14.97 -28.39
C SER A 561 5.33 -13.63 -27.67
N TYR A 562 5.75 -13.68 -26.40
CA TYR A 562 6.11 -12.51 -25.59
C TYR A 562 7.65 -12.38 -25.43
N ALA A 563 8.41 -13.34 -25.94
CA ALA A 563 9.87 -13.29 -25.81
C ALA A 563 10.47 -12.03 -26.44
N PRO A 564 11.47 -11.43 -25.79
CA PRO A 564 12.21 -11.92 -24.63
C PRO A 564 11.60 -11.52 -23.26
N LEU A 565 10.40 -10.91 -23.23
CA LEU A 565 9.72 -10.57 -21.97
C LEU A 565 9.11 -11.82 -21.33
N LEU A 566 9.16 -11.84 -19.99
CA LEU A 566 8.46 -12.81 -19.16
C LEU A 566 7.19 -12.14 -18.63
N VAL A 567 6.03 -12.65 -19.00
CA VAL A 567 4.73 -12.01 -18.76
C VAL A 567 3.86 -12.86 -17.83
N ALA A 568 3.39 -12.28 -16.74
CA ALA A 568 2.38 -12.93 -15.89
C ALA A 568 0.96 -12.60 -16.39
N PRO A 569 0.01 -13.53 -16.23
CA PRO A 569 0.13 -14.87 -15.63
C PRO A 569 0.63 -15.99 -16.60
N LEU A 570 1.10 -15.63 -17.79
CA LEU A 570 1.31 -16.52 -18.91
C LEU A 570 2.65 -17.29 -18.86
N THR A 571 3.77 -16.55 -18.92
CA THR A 571 5.11 -17.15 -19.06
C THR A 571 6.04 -16.91 -17.88
N LEU A 572 5.73 -15.95 -16.99
CA LEU A 572 6.64 -15.49 -15.94
C LEU A 572 6.94 -16.59 -14.91
N ALA A 573 5.91 -17.20 -14.31
CA ALA A 573 6.12 -18.21 -13.26
C ALA A 573 6.94 -19.42 -13.75
N PRO A 574 6.59 -20.09 -14.86
CA PRO A 574 7.40 -21.18 -15.35
C PRO A 574 8.82 -20.77 -15.75
N ALA A 575 9.02 -19.55 -16.28
CA ALA A 575 10.35 -19.08 -16.65
C ALA A 575 11.24 -18.86 -15.41
N ILE A 576 10.72 -18.29 -14.31
CA ILE A 576 11.49 -18.13 -13.06
C ILE A 576 11.93 -19.50 -12.53
N LEU A 577 11.03 -20.48 -12.49
CA LEU A 577 11.38 -21.85 -12.05
C LEU A 577 12.42 -22.50 -12.94
N GLN A 578 12.34 -22.30 -14.26
CA GLN A 578 13.34 -22.80 -15.22
C GLN A 578 14.72 -22.13 -15.01
N LEU A 579 14.77 -20.81 -14.76
CA LEU A 579 16.01 -20.09 -14.49
C LEU A 579 16.68 -20.60 -13.20
N ILE A 580 15.91 -20.83 -12.13
CA ILE A 580 16.42 -21.41 -10.87
C ILE A 580 16.89 -22.85 -11.08
N ALA A 581 16.12 -23.68 -11.80
CA ALA A 581 16.48 -25.05 -12.11
C ALA A 581 17.78 -25.10 -12.97
N ARG A 582 17.96 -24.18 -13.91
CA ARG A 582 19.18 -24.07 -14.70
C ARG A 582 20.41 -23.81 -13.83
N GLU A 583 20.33 -22.91 -12.85
CA GLU A 583 21.42 -22.69 -11.88
C GLU A 583 21.70 -23.96 -11.05
N THR A 584 20.64 -24.70 -10.69
CA THR A 584 20.77 -25.99 -9.99
C THR A 584 21.58 -27.00 -10.82
N GLU A 585 21.31 -27.11 -12.11
CA GLU A 585 22.06 -28.00 -13.02
C GLU A 585 23.49 -27.50 -13.25
N HIS A 586 23.72 -26.19 -13.30
CA HIS A 586 25.07 -25.64 -13.34
C HIS A 586 25.87 -26.02 -12.11
N ALA A 587 25.30 -25.86 -10.90
CA ALA A 587 25.97 -26.24 -9.66
C ALA A 587 26.30 -27.73 -9.61
N LYS A 588 25.36 -28.62 -9.94
CA LYS A 588 25.57 -30.06 -10.02
C LYS A 588 26.71 -30.44 -11.01
N ALA A 589 26.84 -29.67 -12.07
CA ALA A 589 27.89 -29.86 -13.08
C ALA A 589 29.23 -29.18 -12.74
N GLY A 590 29.36 -28.57 -11.55
CA GLY A 590 30.55 -27.86 -11.11
C GLY A 590 30.84 -26.56 -11.90
N ARG A 591 29.83 -25.99 -12.57
CA ARG A 591 29.92 -24.71 -13.27
C ARG A 591 29.53 -23.55 -12.34
N PRO A 592 29.95 -22.30 -12.59
CA PRO A 592 29.54 -21.16 -11.84
C PRO A 592 28.01 -21.06 -11.74
N ALA A 593 27.48 -21.04 -10.51
CA ALA A 593 26.03 -21.00 -10.25
C ALA A 593 25.76 -20.10 -9.06
N ALA A 594 25.00 -19.05 -9.28
CA ALA A 594 24.59 -18.10 -8.22
C ALA A 594 23.31 -17.36 -8.61
N ILE A 595 22.53 -17.00 -7.62
CA ILE A 595 21.32 -16.18 -7.76
C ILE A 595 21.44 -14.97 -6.85
N VAL A 596 21.29 -13.77 -7.41
CA VAL A 596 21.12 -12.54 -6.65
C VAL A 596 19.79 -11.91 -7.03
N ALA A 597 18.83 -11.82 -6.09
CA ALA A 597 17.52 -11.32 -6.39
C ALA A 597 17.09 -10.21 -5.41
N LYS A 598 16.72 -9.05 -5.94
CA LYS A 598 16.14 -7.93 -5.20
C LYS A 598 14.65 -7.82 -5.52
N MET A 599 13.81 -7.75 -4.47
CA MET A 599 12.34 -7.66 -4.61
C MET A 599 11.69 -7.08 -3.35
N ASN A 600 10.39 -6.80 -3.42
CA ASN A 600 9.68 -6.32 -2.24
C ASN A 600 9.16 -7.44 -1.34
N ALA A 601 8.80 -8.58 -1.91
CA ALA A 601 8.31 -9.73 -1.14
C ALA A 601 8.59 -11.06 -1.85
N LEU A 602 8.81 -12.12 -1.05
CA LEU A 602 9.04 -13.49 -1.47
C LEU A 602 8.07 -14.41 -0.70
N LEU A 603 6.98 -14.83 -1.34
CA LEU A 603 5.90 -15.62 -0.73
C LEU A 603 5.47 -16.82 -1.59
N ASP A 604 5.91 -16.90 -2.86
CA ASP A 604 5.51 -17.99 -3.73
C ASP A 604 6.18 -19.30 -3.33
N ARG A 605 5.35 -20.27 -2.99
CA ARG A 605 5.82 -21.55 -2.48
C ARG A 605 6.67 -22.33 -3.50
N ALA A 606 6.22 -22.39 -4.75
CA ALA A 606 6.94 -23.14 -5.79
C ALA A 606 8.33 -22.54 -6.01
N THR A 607 8.43 -21.22 -6.02
CA THR A 607 9.70 -20.50 -6.13
C THR A 607 10.60 -20.75 -4.91
N ILE A 608 10.06 -20.70 -3.68
CA ILE A 608 10.81 -20.94 -2.44
C ILE A 608 11.34 -22.38 -2.41
N GLU A 609 10.52 -23.38 -2.75
CA GLU A 609 10.95 -24.79 -2.81
C GLU A 609 12.06 -24.98 -3.85
N SER A 610 11.96 -24.34 -5.01
CA SER A 610 12.99 -24.40 -6.05
C SER A 610 14.31 -23.77 -5.58
N LEU A 611 14.25 -22.67 -4.81
CA LEU A 611 15.43 -22.05 -4.18
C LEU A 611 16.07 -22.98 -3.12
N TYR A 612 15.26 -23.73 -2.35
CA TYR A 612 15.78 -24.73 -1.42
C TYR A 612 16.49 -25.87 -2.16
N GLU A 613 15.94 -26.34 -3.27
CA GLU A 613 16.59 -27.34 -4.11
C GLU A 613 17.91 -26.84 -4.69
N ALA A 614 17.93 -25.60 -5.17
CA ALA A 614 19.14 -24.95 -5.68
C ALA A 614 20.21 -24.82 -4.59
N SER A 615 19.83 -24.41 -3.37
CA SER A 615 20.76 -24.32 -2.23
C SER A 615 21.38 -25.67 -1.90
N ARG A 616 20.58 -26.73 -1.83
CA ARG A 616 21.08 -28.10 -1.59
C ARG A 616 21.99 -28.61 -2.69
N ALA A 617 21.80 -28.15 -3.92
CA ALA A 617 22.67 -28.49 -5.06
C ALA A 617 23.98 -27.70 -5.07
N GLY A 618 24.15 -26.69 -4.21
CA GLY A 618 25.37 -25.90 -4.09
C GLY A 618 25.31 -24.49 -4.70
N VAL A 619 24.12 -24.02 -5.15
CA VAL A 619 23.95 -22.65 -5.65
C VAL A 619 24.08 -21.64 -4.51
N GLU A 620 24.92 -20.61 -4.67
CA GLU A 620 24.99 -19.48 -3.75
C GLU A 620 23.83 -18.49 -4.04
N ILE A 621 23.04 -18.18 -3.02
CA ILE A 621 21.81 -17.39 -3.17
C ILE A 621 21.80 -16.22 -2.20
N ASP A 622 21.79 -15.01 -2.73
CA ASP A 622 21.65 -13.75 -2.00
C ASP A 622 20.33 -13.05 -2.35
N LEU A 623 19.46 -12.91 -1.38
CA LEU A 623 18.14 -12.29 -1.54
C LEU A 623 18.07 -10.96 -0.80
N ILE A 624 17.64 -9.90 -1.50
CA ILE A 624 17.39 -8.58 -0.95
C ILE A 624 15.88 -8.36 -0.95
N VAL A 625 15.23 -8.72 0.17
CA VAL A 625 13.77 -8.67 0.31
C VAL A 625 13.38 -7.59 1.31
N ARG A 626 12.82 -6.49 0.82
CA ARG A 626 12.47 -5.35 1.66
C ARG A 626 11.42 -5.68 2.71
N GLY A 627 10.35 -6.36 2.30
CA GLY A 627 9.15 -6.59 3.11
C GLY A 627 9.00 -8.02 3.58
N MET A 628 7.90 -8.66 3.16
CA MET A 628 7.55 -10.03 3.57
C MET A 628 8.46 -11.06 2.92
N CYS A 629 8.91 -12.03 3.73
CA CYS A 629 9.66 -13.18 3.27
C CYS A 629 9.17 -14.43 4.01
N SER A 630 8.62 -15.41 3.29
CA SER A 630 8.25 -16.70 3.88
C SER A 630 9.34 -17.74 3.78
N LEU A 631 10.46 -17.45 3.11
CA LEU A 631 11.62 -18.35 3.02
C LEU A 631 12.41 -18.33 4.34
N ARG A 632 12.86 -19.48 4.81
CA ARG A 632 13.76 -19.64 5.98
C ARG A 632 15.21 -19.82 5.49
N PRO A 633 16.09 -18.84 5.69
CA PRO A 633 17.50 -18.94 5.29
C PRO A 633 18.35 -19.66 6.34
N GLY A 634 19.50 -20.20 5.94
CA GLY A 634 20.54 -20.71 6.83
C GLY A 634 20.18 -21.97 7.63
N VAL A 635 19.16 -22.72 7.20
CA VAL A 635 18.74 -23.98 7.84
C VAL A 635 19.58 -25.13 7.29
N GLU A 636 20.21 -25.92 8.18
CA GLU A 636 21.04 -27.06 7.83
C GLU A 636 20.25 -28.10 7.00
N GLY A 637 20.86 -28.57 5.91
CA GLY A 637 20.25 -29.52 4.97
C GLY A 637 19.12 -28.97 4.12
N LEU A 638 18.78 -27.68 4.25
CA LEU A 638 17.69 -27.04 3.51
C LEU A 638 18.15 -25.79 2.75
N SER A 639 18.66 -24.79 3.47
CA SER A 639 18.89 -23.45 2.93
C SER A 639 20.20 -22.82 3.40
N GLU A 640 21.21 -23.64 3.66
CA GLU A 640 22.53 -23.22 4.19
C GLU A 640 23.23 -22.16 3.33
N ARG A 641 22.98 -22.19 2.00
CA ARG A 641 23.58 -21.27 1.04
C ARG A 641 22.66 -20.09 0.68
N ILE A 642 21.54 -19.94 1.40
CA ILE A 642 20.63 -18.81 1.18
C ILE A 642 20.84 -17.77 2.27
N ARG A 643 21.10 -16.54 1.86
CA ARG A 643 21.19 -15.35 2.71
C ARG A 643 20.09 -14.40 2.33
N VAL A 644 19.34 -13.90 3.30
CA VAL A 644 18.28 -12.91 3.08
C VAL A 644 18.59 -11.66 3.87
N ARG A 645 18.55 -10.51 3.19
CA ARG A 645 18.67 -9.20 3.81
C ARG A 645 17.50 -8.28 3.45
N SER A 646 17.18 -7.38 4.38
CA SER A 646 16.21 -6.31 4.18
C SER A 646 16.88 -4.97 4.40
N ILE A 647 16.59 -4.00 3.56
CA ILE A 647 17.06 -2.63 3.70
C ILE A 647 15.84 -1.71 3.78
N VAL A 648 15.77 -0.92 4.84
CA VAL A 648 14.82 0.18 5.05
C VAL A 648 15.65 1.43 5.30
N GLY A 649 15.30 2.53 4.66
CA GLY A 649 16.05 3.77 4.79
C GLY A 649 15.33 4.95 4.16
N ARG A 650 16.09 5.97 3.78
CA ARG A 650 15.59 7.24 3.22
C ARG A 650 14.65 7.03 2.03
N PHE A 651 15.04 6.16 1.10
CA PHE A 651 14.25 5.80 -0.08
C PHE A 651 13.58 4.45 0.12
N LEU A 652 12.37 4.30 -0.39
CA LEU A 652 11.67 3.03 -0.38
C LEU A 652 12.30 2.10 -1.42
N GLU A 653 12.84 0.98 -0.98
CA GLU A 653 13.38 -0.05 -1.86
C GLU A 653 12.25 -0.73 -2.62
N HIS A 654 12.11 -0.41 -3.92
CA HIS A 654 10.96 -0.84 -4.72
C HIS A 654 11.36 -1.59 -6.00
N SER A 655 12.57 -1.42 -6.51
CA SER A 655 13.06 -2.09 -7.72
C SER A 655 13.07 -3.60 -7.57
N ARG A 656 12.83 -4.32 -8.69
CA ARG A 656 12.99 -5.77 -8.79
C ARG A 656 14.07 -6.04 -9.82
N ILE A 657 15.12 -6.74 -9.40
CA ILE A 657 16.30 -7.08 -10.20
C ILE A 657 16.66 -8.52 -9.89
N PHE A 658 16.74 -9.37 -10.91
CA PHE A 658 17.06 -10.78 -10.78
C PHE A 658 18.30 -11.10 -11.62
N SER A 659 19.34 -11.59 -11.00
CA SER A 659 20.61 -11.95 -11.64
C SER A 659 20.90 -13.43 -11.44
N PHE A 660 21.21 -14.11 -12.52
CA PHE A 660 21.57 -15.53 -12.59
C PHE A 660 22.98 -15.67 -13.18
N ALA A 661 23.82 -16.51 -12.57
CA ALA A 661 25.22 -16.67 -13.03
C ALA A 661 25.35 -17.41 -14.37
N ASN A 662 24.36 -18.28 -14.70
CA ASN A 662 24.23 -18.96 -15.97
C ASN A 662 25.54 -19.59 -16.49
N GLY A 663 26.22 -20.39 -15.64
CA GLY A 663 27.44 -21.08 -16.02
C GLY A 663 28.63 -20.18 -16.37
N GLY A 664 28.59 -18.89 -15.94
CA GLY A 664 29.60 -17.86 -16.21
C GLY A 664 29.22 -16.86 -17.30
N GLN A 665 27.99 -16.96 -17.84
CA GLN A 665 27.41 -15.98 -18.79
C GLN A 665 26.22 -15.29 -18.14
N PRO A 666 26.44 -14.37 -17.19
CA PRO A 666 25.38 -13.88 -16.32
C PRO A 666 24.28 -13.14 -17.06
N GLU A 667 23.05 -13.45 -16.70
CA GLU A 667 21.84 -12.82 -17.19
C GLU A 667 21.19 -11.98 -16.08
N VAL A 668 20.63 -10.83 -16.47
CA VAL A 668 19.94 -9.92 -15.54
C VAL A 668 18.57 -9.56 -16.10
N PHE A 669 17.58 -9.63 -15.20
CA PHE A 669 16.21 -9.25 -15.51
C PHE A 669 15.75 -8.15 -14.54
N CYS A 670 14.93 -7.23 -15.03
CA CYS A 670 14.22 -6.24 -14.23
C CYS A 670 12.72 -6.31 -14.52
N GLY A 671 11.87 -5.87 -13.60
CA GLY A 671 10.44 -5.88 -13.90
C GLY A 671 9.53 -5.43 -12.77
N SER A 672 8.22 -5.59 -12.99
CA SER A 672 7.19 -5.14 -12.08
C SER A 672 6.78 -6.17 -11.03
N ALA A 673 7.14 -7.45 -11.21
CA ALA A 673 6.69 -8.56 -10.38
C ALA A 673 7.61 -8.85 -9.19
N ASP A 674 7.01 -9.05 -8.02
CA ASP A 674 7.63 -9.77 -6.90
C ASP A 674 7.38 -11.28 -7.05
N TRP A 675 8.13 -12.12 -6.36
CA TRP A 675 7.89 -13.57 -6.32
C TRP A 675 6.80 -13.91 -5.29
N MET A 676 5.57 -13.53 -5.65
CA MET A 676 4.36 -13.71 -4.85
C MET A 676 3.27 -14.34 -5.71
N PRO A 677 2.40 -15.22 -5.15
CA PRO A 677 1.31 -15.85 -5.93
C PRO A 677 0.48 -14.83 -6.71
N ARG A 678 0.05 -13.75 -6.06
CA ARG A 678 -0.75 -12.71 -6.72
C ARG A 678 -0.05 -12.02 -7.91
N ASN A 679 1.28 -11.84 -7.86
CA ASN A 679 2.03 -11.24 -8.96
C ASN A 679 2.23 -12.22 -10.11
N LEU A 680 2.32 -13.52 -9.80
CA LEU A 680 2.59 -14.56 -10.79
C LEU A 680 1.32 -15.04 -11.49
N VAL A 681 0.13 -14.94 -10.84
CA VAL A 681 -1.12 -15.56 -11.32
C VAL A 681 -2.30 -14.59 -11.40
N GLU A 682 -2.38 -13.52 -10.56
CA GLU A 682 -3.56 -12.66 -10.47
C GLU A 682 -3.34 -11.26 -11.05
N ARG A 683 -2.18 -11.04 -11.72
CA ARG A 683 -1.81 -9.74 -12.27
C ARG A 683 -1.18 -9.86 -13.64
N SER A 684 -1.35 -8.82 -14.44
CA SER A 684 -0.57 -8.62 -15.65
C SER A 684 0.73 -7.89 -15.28
N GLU A 685 1.83 -8.63 -15.25
CA GLU A 685 3.17 -8.15 -14.93
C GLU A 685 4.10 -8.37 -16.12
N ALA A 686 5.18 -7.58 -16.20
CA ALA A 686 6.23 -7.76 -17.20
C ALA A 686 7.61 -7.72 -16.54
N VAL A 687 8.43 -8.70 -16.88
CA VAL A 687 9.84 -8.79 -16.51
C VAL A 687 10.65 -8.84 -17.83
N PHE A 688 11.65 -8.01 -17.94
CA PHE A 688 12.45 -7.81 -19.16
C PHE A 688 13.94 -8.08 -18.92
N PRO A 689 14.65 -8.68 -19.90
CA PRO A 689 16.09 -8.86 -19.82
C PRO A 689 16.83 -7.53 -20.05
N VAL A 690 18.01 -7.41 -19.43
CA VAL A 690 18.96 -6.33 -19.68
C VAL A 690 20.23 -6.96 -20.22
N ASP A 691 20.23 -7.20 -21.54
CA ASP A 691 21.29 -7.96 -22.23
C ASP A 691 22.47 -7.10 -22.62
N ASP A 692 22.36 -5.76 -22.62
CA ASP A 692 23.51 -4.88 -22.87
C ASP A 692 24.59 -5.12 -21.80
N PRO A 693 25.81 -5.50 -22.19
CA PRO A 693 26.85 -5.89 -21.23
C PRO A 693 27.20 -4.80 -20.21
N ALA A 694 27.24 -3.53 -20.63
CA ALA A 694 27.60 -2.43 -19.74
C ALA A 694 26.48 -2.16 -18.72
N ARG A 695 25.21 -2.23 -19.15
CA ARG A 695 24.04 -2.04 -18.29
C ARG A 695 23.85 -3.24 -17.34
N SER A 696 24.07 -4.46 -17.83
CA SER A 696 24.06 -5.68 -17.01
C SER A 696 25.13 -5.62 -15.92
N VAL A 697 26.36 -5.22 -16.24
CA VAL A 697 27.44 -5.01 -15.27
C VAL A 697 27.08 -3.95 -14.25
N ARG A 698 26.45 -2.83 -14.68
CA ARG A 698 25.98 -1.77 -13.77
C ARG A 698 24.96 -2.32 -12.77
N LEU A 699 23.96 -3.07 -13.24
CA LEU A 699 22.95 -3.67 -12.37
C LEU A 699 23.55 -4.62 -11.33
N ARG A 700 24.46 -5.49 -11.75
CA ARG A 700 25.07 -6.50 -10.87
C ARG A 700 26.09 -5.90 -9.90
N ASN A 701 27.04 -5.11 -10.39
CA ASN A 701 28.21 -4.72 -9.62
C ASN A 701 27.98 -3.38 -8.89
N GLU A 702 27.40 -2.38 -9.55
CA GLU A 702 27.16 -1.07 -8.95
C GLU A 702 25.89 -1.12 -8.07
N ILE A 703 24.77 -1.61 -8.59
CA ILE A 703 23.48 -1.53 -7.88
C ILE A 703 23.32 -2.67 -6.89
N LEU A 704 23.25 -3.93 -7.34
CA LEU A 704 23.11 -5.08 -6.43
C LEU A 704 24.30 -5.20 -5.49
N GLY A 705 25.52 -4.95 -6.00
CA GLY A 705 26.74 -4.95 -5.20
C GLY A 705 26.69 -3.97 -4.03
N ALA A 706 26.19 -2.74 -4.24
CA ALA A 706 26.00 -1.77 -3.15
C ALA A 706 25.04 -2.28 -2.08
N TYR A 707 23.89 -2.86 -2.46
CA TYR A 707 22.95 -3.44 -1.49
C TYR A 707 23.53 -4.63 -0.74
N LEU A 708 24.33 -5.47 -1.39
CA LEU A 708 25.01 -6.59 -0.74
C LEU A 708 26.11 -6.14 0.22
N ALA A 709 26.76 -5.01 -0.03
CA ALA A 709 27.78 -4.45 0.83
C ALA A 709 27.24 -3.62 2.02
N ASP A 710 25.94 -3.29 2.04
CA ASP A 710 25.37 -2.47 3.12
C ASP A 710 25.53 -3.14 4.49
N ASN A 711 26.21 -2.45 5.41
CA ASN A 711 26.45 -2.88 6.79
C ASN A 711 25.94 -1.88 7.83
N THR A 712 25.12 -0.89 7.40
CA THR A 712 24.53 0.13 8.28
C THR A 712 23.04 0.01 8.39
N LYS A 713 22.33 -0.09 7.28
CA LYS A 713 20.88 -0.20 7.19
C LYS A 713 20.37 -1.62 6.97
N ALA A 714 21.22 -2.53 6.49
CA ALA A 714 20.84 -3.91 6.25
C ALA A 714 20.47 -4.67 7.54
N ARG A 715 19.42 -5.46 7.46
CA ARG A 715 18.98 -6.43 8.47
C ARG A 715 19.02 -7.82 7.85
N LEU A 716 19.67 -8.77 8.51
CA LEU A 716 19.79 -10.16 8.07
C LEU A 716 18.67 -11.00 8.71
N LEU A 717 17.89 -11.68 7.88
CA LEU A 717 16.88 -12.64 8.33
C LEU A 717 17.59 -13.89 8.87
N GLN A 718 17.21 -14.31 10.07
CA GLN A 718 17.74 -15.48 10.75
C GLN A 718 16.86 -16.73 10.53
N PRO A 719 17.37 -17.94 10.78
CA PRO A 719 16.59 -19.18 10.67
C PRO A 719 15.34 -19.24 11.56
N ASP A 720 15.31 -18.47 12.65
CA ASP A 720 14.18 -18.37 13.58
C ASP A 720 13.13 -17.32 13.16
N GLY A 721 13.37 -16.58 12.08
CA GLY A 721 12.51 -15.51 11.58
C GLY A 721 12.85 -14.12 12.11
N SER A 722 13.75 -14.00 13.08
CA SER A 722 14.19 -12.69 13.58
C SER A 722 15.08 -11.96 12.55
N TYR A 723 15.13 -10.63 12.66
CA TYR A 723 16.02 -9.81 11.86
C TYR A 723 17.08 -9.17 12.77
N VAL A 724 18.34 -9.36 12.42
CA VAL A 724 19.47 -8.75 13.13
C VAL A 724 20.20 -7.76 12.24
N ARG A 725 20.77 -6.69 12.80
CA ARG A 725 21.59 -5.75 12.03
C ARG A 725 22.78 -6.48 11.42
N ALA A 726 23.11 -6.17 10.16
CA ALA A 726 24.29 -6.71 9.52
C ALA A 726 25.53 -6.34 10.33
N PRO A 727 26.50 -7.29 10.51
CA PRO A 727 27.73 -7.01 11.24
C PRO A 727 28.53 -5.94 10.53
N ARG A 728 29.06 -4.97 11.29
CA ARG A 728 29.96 -3.95 10.78
C ARG A 728 31.37 -4.54 10.57
N ILE A 729 31.58 -5.17 9.42
CA ILE A 729 32.91 -5.61 9.00
C ILE A 729 33.49 -4.52 8.08
N GLY A 730 34.55 -3.85 8.55
CA GLY A 730 35.16 -2.73 7.83
C GLY A 730 34.49 -1.37 8.05
N PRO A 731 34.69 -0.39 7.16
CA PRO A 731 34.09 0.94 7.23
C PRO A 731 32.56 0.85 7.15
N ALA A 732 31.87 1.83 7.74
CA ALA A 732 30.43 1.98 7.61
C ALA A 732 30.06 2.23 6.13
N PHE A 733 29.16 1.43 5.58
CA PHE A 733 28.70 1.51 4.22
C PHE A 733 27.19 1.45 4.15
N CYS A 734 26.58 2.53 3.65
CA CYS A 734 25.14 2.63 3.39
C CYS A 734 24.92 2.64 1.87
N ALA A 735 24.19 1.68 1.36
CA ALA A 735 23.93 1.54 -0.07
C ALA A 735 23.31 2.80 -0.69
N GLN A 736 22.27 3.35 -0.05
CA GLN A 736 21.58 4.54 -0.57
C GLN A 736 22.47 5.78 -0.58
N GLU A 737 23.26 6.00 0.47
CA GLU A 737 24.20 7.13 0.52
C GLU A 737 25.31 6.99 -0.52
N HIS A 738 25.85 5.77 -0.69
CA HIS A 738 26.84 5.49 -1.70
C HIS A 738 26.33 5.78 -3.12
N LEU A 739 25.13 5.30 -3.44
CA LEU A 739 24.49 5.53 -4.75
C LEU A 739 24.17 7.02 -4.98
N MET A 740 23.80 7.76 -3.94
CA MET A 740 23.64 9.22 -4.01
C MET A 740 24.98 9.93 -4.31
N GLN A 741 26.08 9.48 -3.69
CA GLN A 741 27.41 10.04 -3.93
C GLN A 741 27.89 9.74 -5.35
N LEU A 742 27.68 8.52 -5.83
CA LEU A 742 28.00 8.14 -7.22
C LEU A 742 27.23 8.97 -8.24
N ALA A 743 25.95 9.22 -8.00
CA ALA A 743 25.13 10.07 -8.87
C ALA A 743 25.67 11.50 -8.95
N LYS A 744 26.01 12.10 -7.80
CA LYS A 744 26.61 13.45 -7.74
C LYS A 744 27.99 13.53 -8.41
N ALA A 745 28.84 12.52 -8.21
CA ALA A 745 30.17 12.49 -8.83
C ALA A 745 30.10 12.40 -10.36
N LYS A 746 29.18 11.59 -10.89
CA LYS A 746 28.94 11.47 -12.33
C LYS A 746 28.36 12.75 -12.94
N ASP A 747 27.46 13.44 -12.23
CA ASP A 747 26.86 14.71 -12.67
C ASP A 747 27.89 15.87 -12.73
N SER A 748 28.93 15.81 -11.91
CA SER A 748 30.02 16.80 -11.88
C SER A 748 31.15 16.55 -12.88
N CYS A 749 31.17 15.39 -13.51
CA CYS A 749 32.20 15.02 -14.52
C CYS A 749 31.69 15.17 -15.96
N GLU A 750 30.39 15.33 -16.17
CA GLU A 750 29.75 15.62 -17.46
C GLU A 750 29.47 17.11 -17.60
#